data_6d839d5680ad2e0b43398f84b19d7d91
#
_entry.id   6d839d5680ad2e0b43398f84b19d7d91
#
_cell.length_a   1.000
_cell.length_b   1.000
_cell.length_c   1.000
_cell.angle_alpha   90.00
_cell.angle_beta   90.00
_cell.angle_gamma   90.00
#
_symmetry.space_group_name_H-M   'P 1'
#
loop_
_entity.id
_entity.type
_entity.pdbx_description
1 polymer ?
#
loop_
_entity_poly.entity_id
_entity_poly.type
_entity_poly.pdbx_seq_one_letter_code
_entity_poly.pdbx_strand_id
1 'polypeptide(L)'
;MIICVLLQKKLFYLINDMRRILLSVGLLLVNLSGWAQSNYDYERLCMERLDRGVVAIPQADGRVAVSWRALRSDKKGEPFDVYRNGVKLNDKPLTSGGTFFVDLQPLSSEDDVLYEVRGGGLDGSFTLRADAPVGYLPVKIERPEGGKVPTMQNLQPQARRGRGRGWGWRDDGSYTYSANDMSVGDVDGDGQYELFVKWEPSNAHDNAHDGYTGATIIDCYKIDNSKSDNCDLLWRINLGPNIRSGAHYTPFIVYDLDGDGRAELLVKTADGTRDGKGRVIGDSLADWRNKAGRILDGPEYITVFNGLTGEAMDTKAYVPQRGNLQAWGDDRGNRSERYLAAVGYLGKVKGEKGKKIKDEKGVASAVFCRGYYTRTVIAAWDWDGKELISRWVFDTDEPEWKYYAGQGNHNLRVADVDGDGFDEITYGSMAVDHDGRGLYNTGFGHGDAIHLVAEPKTNKLYIWDCHENKRDGSDLRDAATGEVIFQIKSRTDVGRAMAADIDPTNPGVEMWSTDSHGIRNMKGEVVSTARDADNPQHDNNLVLGGRYLPVNFGIWWDGDLLRELLDRATVTKYNWQEKSIDTVQQFEGVVFNNGTKSNPGLAADILGDWREEVIARDRESTELRIYVSTIPTDYRINCLMQDIPYRLSVVTQNVGYNQPSETGCYIGPDNTDYTK
;
A
#
# COMPACT_ATOMS: atom_id res chain seq x y z
N MET A 1 -41.00 30.23 -43.80
CA MET A 1 -39.55 30.17 -43.49
C MET A 1 -39.26 29.84 -42.00
N ILE A 2 -39.97 30.41 -41.03
CA ILE A 2 -39.74 30.17 -39.57
C ILE A 2 -40.12 28.74 -39.12
N ILE A 3 -41.13 28.11 -39.68
CA ILE A 3 -41.56 26.74 -39.35
C ILE A 3 -40.55 25.67 -39.81
N CYS A 4 -39.87 25.85 -40.93
CA CYS A 4 -38.82 24.95 -41.42
C CYS A 4 -37.58 24.95 -40.53
N VAL A 5 -37.19 26.09 -39.94
CA VAL A 5 -36.02 26.21 -39.05
C VAL A 5 -36.30 25.57 -37.69
N LEU A 6 -37.54 25.63 -37.20
CA LEU A 6 -37.96 25.00 -35.96
C LEU A 6 -38.05 23.47 -36.09
N LEU A 7 -38.48 22.97 -37.24
CA LEU A 7 -38.47 21.53 -37.52
C LEU A 7 -37.07 20.97 -37.68
N GLN A 8 -36.15 21.69 -38.34
CA GLN A 8 -34.75 21.28 -38.44
C GLN A 8 -34.05 21.26 -37.09
N LYS A 9 -34.29 22.24 -36.21
CA LYS A 9 -33.75 22.21 -34.83
C LYS A 9 -34.30 21.05 -34.01
N LYS A 10 -35.59 20.76 -34.03
CA LYS A 10 -36.18 19.60 -33.36
C LYS A 10 -35.63 18.28 -33.88
N LEU A 11 -35.44 18.14 -35.18
CA LEU A 11 -34.87 16.94 -35.79
C LEU A 11 -33.39 16.76 -35.38
N PHE A 12 -32.63 17.85 -35.28
CA PHE A 12 -31.25 17.84 -34.86
C PHE A 12 -31.11 17.42 -33.39
N TYR A 13 -31.99 17.88 -32.48
CA TYR A 13 -32.02 17.43 -31.08
C TYR A 13 -32.45 15.97 -30.97
N LEU A 14 -33.43 15.51 -31.70
CA LEU A 14 -33.86 14.11 -31.73
C LEU A 14 -32.75 13.17 -32.23
N ILE A 15 -31.98 13.56 -33.22
CA ILE A 15 -30.86 12.78 -33.77
C ILE A 15 -29.70 12.72 -32.76
N ASN A 16 -29.44 13.80 -32.03
CA ASN A 16 -28.42 13.81 -30.97
C ASN A 16 -28.83 12.99 -29.73
N ASP A 17 -30.09 13.04 -29.35
CA ASP A 17 -30.61 12.18 -28.27
C ASP A 17 -30.64 10.70 -28.65
N MET A 18 -31.02 10.39 -29.91
CA MET A 18 -30.91 9.02 -30.44
C MET A 18 -29.45 8.53 -30.53
N ARG A 19 -28.50 9.41 -30.88
CA ARG A 19 -27.06 9.06 -30.85
C ARG A 19 -26.53 8.83 -29.43
N ARG A 20 -27.00 9.62 -28.45
CA ARG A 20 -26.67 9.40 -27.05
C ARG A 20 -27.26 8.10 -26.49
N ILE A 21 -28.51 7.79 -26.87
CA ILE A 21 -29.17 6.52 -26.53
C ILE A 21 -28.50 5.33 -27.22
N LEU A 22 -28.09 5.45 -28.48
CA LEU A 22 -27.39 4.41 -29.23
C LEU A 22 -25.93 4.23 -28.71
N LEU A 23 -25.28 5.30 -28.27
CA LEU A 23 -23.98 5.23 -27.61
C LEU A 23 -24.08 4.59 -26.21
N SER A 24 -25.11 4.93 -25.43
CA SER A 24 -25.36 4.29 -24.13
C SER A 24 -25.82 2.83 -24.24
N VAL A 25 -26.61 2.47 -25.28
CA VAL A 25 -26.97 1.08 -25.55
C VAL A 25 -25.84 0.30 -26.22
N GLY A 26 -24.98 0.95 -27.01
CA GLY A 26 -23.73 0.35 -27.54
C GLY A 26 -22.69 0.07 -26.47
N LEU A 27 -22.57 0.94 -25.47
CA LEU A 27 -21.74 0.71 -24.27
C LEU A 27 -22.33 -0.40 -23.36
N LEU A 28 -23.65 -0.62 -23.35
CA LEU A 28 -24.28 -1.71 -22.59
C LEU A 28 -24.16 -3.09 -23.27
N LEU A 29 -23.83 -3.15 -24.56
CA LEU A 29 -23.73 -4.41 -25.31
C LEU A 29 -22.31 -4.91 -25.56
N VAL A 30 -21.28 -4.18 -25.12
CA VAL A 30 -19.87 -4.60 -25.22
C VAL A 30 -19.35 -5.26 -23.93
N ASN A 31 -20.13 -5.25 -22.83
CA ASN A 31 -19.75 -5.83 -21.54
C ASN A 31 -20.33 -7.24 -21.30
N LEU A 32 -20.06 -8.19 -22.20
CA LEU A 32 -20.35 -9.62 -21.98
C LEU A 32 -19.12 -10.50 -22.27
N SER A 33 -17.94 -10.06 -21.83
CA SER A 33 -16.78 -10.95 -21.70
C SER A 33 -16.21 -10.83 -20.29
N GLY A 34 -16.46 -11.83 -19.49
CA GLY A 34 -16.26 -11.93 -18.06
C GLY A 34 -14.83 -11.80 -17.59
N TRP A 35 -14.52 -10.62 -17.14
CA TRP A 35 -13.48 -10.29 -16.14
C TRP A 35 -14.12 -9.23 -15.24
N ALA A 36 -13.87 -9.27 -13.95
CA ALA A 36 -14.14 -8.13 -13.09
C ALA A 36 -13.34 -6.94 -13.64
N GLN A 37 -13.97 -6.13 -14.50
CA GLN A 37 -13.32 -4.95 -15.08
C GLN A 37 -13.39 -3.83 -14.05
N SER A 38 -12.22 -3.40 -13.58
CA SER A 38 -12.08 -2.05 -13.04
C SER A 38 -12.47 -1.03 -14.13
N ASN A 39 -12.94 0.14 -13.74
CA ASN A 39 -13.33 1.21 -14.67
C ASN A 39 -12.14 1.81 -15.46
N TYR A 40 -10.92 1.34 -15.19
CA TYR A 40 -9.69 1.84 -15.78
C TYR A 40 -9.50 1.45 -17.25
N ASP A 41 -9.14 2.42 -18.06
CA ASP A 41 -8.65 2.21 -19.41
C ASP A 41 -7.15 1.88 -19.39
N TYR A 42 -6.82 0.61 -19.14
CA TYR A 42 -5.45 0.13 -19.04
C TYR A 42 -4.62 0.31 -20.33
N GLU A 43 -5.25 0.49 -21.48
CA GLU A 43 -4.52 0.82 -22.71
C GLU A 43 -4.00 2.27 -22.70
N ARG A 44 -4.66 3.11 -21.91
CA ARG A 44 -4.33 4.54 -21.79
C ARG A 44 -3.28 4.82 -20.73
N LEU A 45 -3.13 3.94 -19.74
CA LEU A 45 -2.25 4.13 -18.59
C LEU A 45 -0.92 3.40 -18.78
N CYS A 46 0.15 3.98 -18.25
CA CYS A 46 1.44 3.30 -18.17
C CYS A 46 1.45 2.38 -16.95
N MET A 47 1.63 1.09 -17.18
CA MET A 47 1.70 0.07 -16.14
C MET A 47 3.06 -0.62 -16.18
N GLU A 48 3.50 -1.14 -15.05
CA GLU A 48 4.71 -1.94 -14.92
C GLU A 48 4.61 -3.21 -15.80
N ARG A 49 5.71 -3.57 -16.44
CA ARG A 49 5.82 -4.76 -17.29
C ARG A 49 6.41 -5.88 -16.45
N LEU A 50 5.55 -6.74 -15.92
CA LEU A 50 5.95 -7.85 -15.07
C LEU A 50 6.35 -9.07 -15.87
N ASP A 51 7.34 -9.81 -15.36
CA ASP A 51 7.72 -11.15 -15.80
C ASP A 51 6.69 -12.20 -15.33
N ARG A 52 6.97 -13.49 -15.53
CA ARG A 52 6.07 -14.59 -15.10
C ARG A 52 6.05 -14.81 -13.59
N GLY A 53 6.94 -14.22 -12.80
CA GLY A 53 6.98 -14.28 -11.33
C GLY A 53 7.01 -15.70 -10.76
N VAL A 54 7.69 -16.64 -11.44
CA VAL A 54 7.75 -18.02 -10.95
C VAL A 54 8.44 -18.10 -9.62
N VAL A 55 7.83 -18.80 -8.67
CA VAL A 55 8.42 -19.11 -7.36
C VAL A 55 8.18 -20.57 -6.99
N ALA A 56 9.16 -21.19 -6.34
CA ALA A 56 9.08 -22.55 -5.86
C ALA A 56 9.46 -22.62 -4.38
N ILE A 57 8.55 -23.10 -3.54
CA ILE A 57 8.68 -23.11 -2.08
C ILE A 57 8.62 -24.56 -1.55
N PRO A 58 9.64 -25.02 -0.81
CA PRO A 58 9.61 -26.31 -0.15
C PRO A 58 8.52 -26.37 0.92
N GLN A 59 7.81 -27.50 1.00
CA GLN A 59 6.82 -27.79 2.04
C GLN A 59 7.40 -28.72 3.11
N ALA A 60 6.81 -28.71 4.31
CA ALA A 60 7.28 -29.51 5.43
C ALA A 60 7.22 -31.05 5.18
N ASP A 61 6.39 -31.50 4.25
CA ASP A 61 6.25 -32.89 3.85
C ASP A 61 7.18 -33.32 2.69
N GLY A 62 8.08 -32.41 2.28
CA GLY A 62 9.08 -32.66 1.23
C GLY A 62 8.59 -32.38 -0.20
N ARG A 63 7.34 -31.98 -0.39
CA ARG A 63 6.81 -31.51 -1.67
C ARG A 63 7.30 -30.08 -1.97
N VAL A 64 7.11 -29.63 -3.21
CA VAL A 64 7.40 -28.25 -3.62
C VAL A 64 6.16 -27.62 -4.22
N ALA A 65 5.75 -26.49 -3.68
CA ALA A 65 4.74 -25.64 -4.27
C ALA A 65 5.40 -24.74 -5.32
N VAL A 66 4.92 -24.77 -6.56
CA VAL A 66 5.37 -23.91 -7.67
C VAL A 66 4.20 -23.05 -8.08
N SER A 67 4.35 -21.74 -8.06
CA SER A 67 3.31 -20.80 -8.48
C SER A 67 3.88 -19.74 -9.42
N TRP A 68 3.01 -19.09 -10.19
CA TRP A 68 3.41 -18.07 -11.16
C TRP A 68 2.27 -17.09 -11.43
N ARG A 69 2.61 -15.90 -11.95
CA ARG A 69 1.64 -14.87 -12.29
C ARG A 69 0.77 -15.27 -13.49
N ALA A 70 -0.54 -15.10 -13.37
CA ALA A 70 -1.41 -14.89 -14.51
C ALA A 70 -1.37 -13.40 -14.87
N LEU A 71 -0.95 -13.07 -16.08
CA LEU A 71 -0.81 -11.69 -16.53
C LEU A 71 -2.06 -11.23 -17.30
N ARG A 72 -2.36 -9.93 -17.27
CA ARG A 72 -3.47 -9.35 -18.07
C ARG A 72 -3.33 -9.61 -19.57
N SER A 73 -2.12 -9.81 -20.07
CA SER A 73 -1.84 -10.18 -21.45
C SER A 73 -2.18 -11.64 -21.80
N ASP A 74 -2.35 -12.51 -20.80
CA ASP A 74 -2.68 -13.91 -21.00
C ASP A 74 -4.14 -14.04 -21.47
N LYS A 75 -4.39 -15.01 -22.36
CA LYS A 75 -5.75 -15.31 -22.81
C LYS A 75 -6.50 -16.12 -21.77
N LYS A 76 -7.81 -16.01 -21.73
CA LYS A 76 -8.63 -16.90 -20.90
C LYS A 76 -8.36 -18.37 -21.27
N GLY A 77 -8.03 -19.19 -20.26
CA GLY A 77 -7.66 -20.58 -20.49
C GLY A 77 -6.27 -20.79 -21.11
N GLU A 78 -5.38 -19.82 -20.97
CA GLU A 78 -3.98 -19.92 -21.43
C GLU A 78 -3.33 -21.19 -20.88
N PRO A 79 -2.75 -22.05 -21.74
CA PRO A 79 -2.12 -23.29 -21.29
C PRO A 79 -0.73 -23.04 -20.72
N PHE A 80 -0.45 -23.68 -19.58
CA PHE A 80 0.89 -23.66 -18.97
C PHE A 80 1.45 -25.08 -18.79
N ASP A 81 2.73 -25.22 -19.01
CA ASP A 81 3.52 -26.42 -18.75
C ASP A 81 4.61 -26.13 -17.72
N VAL A 82 4.71 -27.00 -16.71
CA VAL A 82 5.69 -26.89 -15.62
C VAL A 82 6.81 -27.92 -15.85
N TYR A 83 8.05 -27.47 -15.70
CA TYR A 83 9.24 -28.30 -15.87
C TYR A 83 10.12 -28.26 -14.63
N ARG A 84 10.81 -29.36 -14.36
CA ARG A 84 11.89 -29.50 -13.38
C ARG A 84 13.15 -29.99 -14.05
N ASN A 85 14.22 -29.18 -14.03
CA ASN A 85 15.49 -29.51 -14.71
C ASN A 85 15.28 -29.94 -16.17
N GLY A 86 14.39 -29.23 -16.89
CA GLY A 86 14.04 -29.50 -18.29
C GLY A 86 13.09 -30.69 -18.51
N VAL A 87 12.68 -31.40 -17.45
CA VAL A 87 11.72 -32.51 -17.54
C VAL A 87 10.32 -32.00 -17.21
N LYS A 88 9.38 -32.19 -18.14
CA LYS A 88 7.97 -31.79 -17.95
C LYS A 88 7.32 -32.59 -16.83
N LEU A 89 6.63 -31.89 -15.91
CA LEU A 89 5.96 -32.47 -14.73
C LEU A 89 4.48 -32.78 -14.96
N ASN A 90 3.77 -31.94 -15.69
CA ASN A 90 2.33 -32.12 -15.94
C ASN A 90 2.08 -32.87 -17.25
N ASP A 91 1.24 -33.88 -17.23
CA ASP A 91 0.90 -34.71 -18.40
C ASP A 91 0.19 -33.91 -19.52
N LYS A 92 -0.73 -33.04 -19.10
CA LYS A 92 -1.52 -32.14 -19.98
C LYS A 92 -1.28 -30.68 -19.60
N PRO A 93 -1.30 -29.77 -20.57
CA PRO A 93 -1.22 -28.34 -20.25
C PRO A 93 -2.31 -27.91 -19.26
N LEU A 94 -1.94 -27.06 -18.32
CA LEU A 94 -2.83 -26.52 -17.29
C LEU A 94 -3.63 -25.35 -17.89
N THR A 95 -4.86 -25.61 -18.31
CA THR A 95 -5.76 -24.63 -18.97
C THR A 95 -6.83 -24.09 -18.04
N SER A 96 -6.99 -24.67 -16.87
CA SER A 96 -7.96 -24.28 -15.82
C SER A 96 -7.34 -24.48 -14.44
N GLY A 97 -8.01 -24.00 -13.41
CA GLY A 97 -7.48 -23.96 -12.06
C GLY A 97 -6.46 -22.84 -11.87
N GLY A 98 -5.92 -22.69 -10.67
CA GLY A 98 -4.93 -21.68 -10.34
C GLY A 98 -3.64 -21.77 -11.14
N THR A 99 -2.85 -20.73 -11.12
CA THR A 99 -1.45 -20.72 -11.61
C THR A 99 -0.54 -21.32 -10.52
N PHE A 100 -0.83 -22.59 -10.20
CA PHE A 100 -0.24 -23.31 -9.08
C PHE A 100 -0.04 -24.79 -9.43
N PHE A 101 1.07 -25.37 -9.00
CA PHE A 101 1.40 -26.78 -9.21
C PHE A 101 2.15 -27.35 -8.00
N VAL A 102 1.85 -28.57 -7.59
CA VAL A 102 2.58 -29.28 -6.52
C VAL A 102 3.48 -30.35 -7.15
N ASP A 103 4.79 -30.16 -7.04
CA ASP A 103 5.75 -31.20 -7.37
C ASP A 103 5.83 -32.20 -6.20
N LEU A 104 5.48 -33.45 -6.48
CA LEU A 104 5.46 -34.57 -5.52
C LEU A 104 6.82 -35.26 -5.38
N GLN A 105 7.80 -34.89 -6.22
CA GLN A 105 9.13 -35.49 -6.18
C GLN A 105 9.96 -34.86 -5.07
N PRO A 106 10.55 -35.65 -4.17
CA PRO A 106 11.37 -35.10 -3.09
C PRO A 106 12.57 -34.33 -3.63
N LEU A 107 12.95 -33.27 -2.91
CA LEU A 107 14.16 -32.54 -3.21
C LEU A 107 15.41 -33.36 -2.84
N SER A 108 16.46 -33.26 -3.65
CA SER A 108 17.80 -33.66 -3.26
C SER A 108 18.35 -32.60 -2.28
N SER A 109 19.10 -33.04 -1.27
CA SER A 109 19.79 -32.13 -0.36
C SER A 109 21.13 -31.60 -0.93
N GLU A 110 21.50 -32.02 -2.13
CA GLU A 110 22.83 -31.74 -2.70
C GLU A 110 22.78 -30.82 -3.93
N ASP A 111 21.66 -30.82 -4.67
CA ASP A 111 21.56 -30.12 -5.96
C ASP A 111 20.42 -29.10 -5.98
N ASP A 112 20.72 -27.92 -6.53
CA ASP A 112 19.70 -26.93 -6.86
C ASP A 112 18.76 -27.46 -7.97
N VAL A 113 17.51 -27.02 -7.94
CA VAL A 113 16.48 -27.45 -8.87
C VAL A 113 15.97 -26.24 -9.67
N LEU A 114 16.09 -26.32 -11.00
CA LEU A 114 15.49 -25.33 -11.89
C LEU A 114 14.05 -25.69 -12.19
N TYR A 115 13.11 -24.85 -11.77
CA TYR A 115 11.72 -24.87 -12.20
C TYR A 115 11.51 -23.88 -13.35
N GLU A 116 10.76 -24.31 -14.37
CA GLU A 116 10.37 -23.47 -15.50
C GLU A 116 8.87 -23.58 -15.71
N VAL A 117 8.22 -22.47 -16.00
CA VAL A 117 6.82 -22.41 -16.43
C VAL A 117 6.80 -21.82 -17.84
N ARG A 118 6.20 -22.55 -18.78
CA ARG A 118 6.13 -22.17 -20.18
C ARG A 118 4.67 -22.01 -20.61
N GLY A 119 4.37 -20.87 -21.23
CA GLY A 119 3.02 -20.53 -21.71
C GLY A 119 2.74 -19.03 -21.71
N GLY A 120 1.62 -18.64 -22.31
CA GLY A 120 1.20 -17.22 -22.35
C GLY A 120 2.09 -16.29 -23.18
N GLY A 121 2.97 -16.85 -24.00
CA GLY A 121 3.92 -16.06 -24.79
C GLY A 121 5.08 -15.46 -23.98
N LEU A 122 5.14 -15.72 -22.69
CA LEU A 122 6.21 -15.33 -21.76
C LEU A 122 6.51 -16.51 -20.83
N ASP A 123 7.69 -17.09 -20.95
CA ASP A 123 8.17 -18.15 -20.08
C ASP A 123 8.81 -17.53 -18.83
N GLY A 124 8.79 -18.27 -17.71
CA GLY A 124 9.47 -17.87 -16.48
C GLY A 124 10.23 -19.01 -15.85
N SER A 125 11.18 -18.73 -14.98
CA SER A 125 11.96 -19.74 -14.29
C SER A 125 12.34 -19.28 -12.87
N PHE A 126 12.60 -20.29 -12.02
CA PHE A 126 13.06 -20.09 -10.65
C PHE A 126 14.04 -21.21 -10.26
N THR A 127 15.18 -20.85 -9.72
CA THR A 127 16.14 -21.81 -9.19
C THR A 127 15.88 -22.00 -7.70
N LEU A 128 15.31 -23.15 -7.35
CA LEU A 128 15.16 -23.57 -5.96
C LEU A 128 16.47 -24.19 -5.48
N ARG A 129 17.05 -23.63 -4.48
CA ARG A 129 18.31 -24.06 -3.91
C ARG A 129 18.14 -25.30 -3.03
N ALA A 130 19.17 -26.13 -2.97
CA ALA A 130 19.19 -27.33 -2.16
C ALA A 130 19.02 -27.04 -0.64
N ASP A 131 19.45 -25.87 -0.17
CA ASP A 131 19.36 -25.42 1.23
C ASP A 131 18.20 -24.44 1.49
N ALA A 132 17.26 -24.31 0.55
CA ALA A 132 16.12 -23.41 0.70
C ALA A 132 15.27 -23.77 1.92
N PRO A 133 14.89 -22.80 2.75
CA PRO A 133 14.05 -23.06 3.91
C PRO A 133 12.61 -23.43 3.52
N VAL A 134 11.93 -24.11 4.43
CA VAL A 134 10.53 -24.48 4.24
C VAL A 134 9.62 -23.26 4.46
N GLY A 135 8.70 -23.02 3.53
CA GLY A 135 7.59 -22.10 3.68
C GLY A 135 7.87 -20.62 3.40
N TYR A 136 9.09 -20.26 3.06
CA TYR A 136 9.42 -18.86 2.73
C TYR A 136 10.68 -18.74 1.86
N LEU A 137 10.82 -17.57 1.24
CA LEU A 137 11.99 -17.14 0.51
C LEU A 137 12.82 -16.19 1.38
N PRO A 138 14.08 -16.53 1.71
CA PRO A 138 14.95 -15.66 2.51
C PRO A 138 15.61 -14.59 1.65
N VAL A 139 15.66 -13.35 2.16
CA VAL A 139 16.45 -12.25 1.59
C VAL A 139 17.40 -11.75 2.66
N LYS A 140 18.70 -11.92 2.46
CA LYS A 140 19.71 -11.39 3.37
C LYS A 140 19.78 -9.87 3.28
N ILE A 141 19.81 -9.20 4.41
CA ILE A 141 19.91 -7.75 4.48
C ILE A 141 21.07 -7.30 5.33
N GLU A 142 21.67 -6.17 4.96
CA GLU A 142 22.81 -5.57 5.66
C GLU A 142 22.35 -4.52 6.65
N ARG A 143 22.18 -4.94 7.90
CA ARG A 143 21.76 -4.03 8.98
C ARG A 143 22.78 -2.87 9.13
N PRO A 144 22.32 -1.59 9.07
CA PRO A 144 23.20 -0.46 9.31
C PRO A 144 23.82 -0.49 10.70
N GLU A 145 25.03 0.00 10.81
CA GLU A 145 25.68 0.18 12.11
C GLU A 145 24.88 1.18 12.96
N GLY A 146 24.67 0.84 14.22
CA GLY A 146 24.08 1.76 15.20
C GLY A 146 25.00 2.96 15.45
N GLY A 147 24.51 3.90 16.22
CA GLY A 147 25.25 5.13 16.50
C GLY A 147 24.95 5.70 17.88
N LYS A 148 25.36 6.94 18.07
CA LYS A 148 25.06 7.74 19.26
C LYS A 148 24.50 9.11 18.86
N VAL A 149 23.49 9.54 19.59
CA VAL A 149 22.95 10.91 19.53
C VAL A 149 23.27 11.65 20.83
N PRO A 150 23.20 12.99 20.84
CA PRO A 150 23.35 13.76 22.08
C PRO A 150 22.35 13.31 23.13
N THR A 151 22.82 13.18 24.38
CA THR A 151 21.97 12.85 25.52
C THR A 151 21.29 14.10 26.07
N MET A 152 20.04 13.99 26.45
CA MET A 152 19.34 15.08 27.14
C MET A 152 19.62 14.97 28.65
N GLN A 153 20.37 15.93 29.19
CA GLN A 153 20.82 15.93 30.60
C GLN A 153 19.68 16.04 31.62
N ASN A 154 18.42 16.26 31.21
CA ASN A 154 17.26 16.44 32.09
C ASN A 154 15.96 15.90 31.51
N LEU A 155 15.94 14.69 30.97
CA LEU A 155 14.66 14.03 30.70
C LEU A 155 13.94 13.79 32.02
N GLN A 156 12.93 14.61 32.32
CA GLN A 156 12.07 14.42 33.49
C GLN A 156 11.53 13.00 33.54
N PRO A 157 11.42 12.37 34.71
CA PRO A 157 10.95 10.98 34.86
C PRO A 157 9.51 10.72 34.39
N GLN A 158 8.80 11.75 33.92
CA GLN A 158 7.44 11.62 33.38
C GLN A 158 7.35 10.74 32.12
N ALA A 159 8.43 10.59 31.35
CA ALA A 159 8.48 9.65 30.25
C ALA A 159 8.42 8.16 30.67
N ARG A 160 8.61 7.86 31.97
CA ARG A 160 8.55 6.49 32.51
C ARG A 160 7.14 5.96 32.81
N ARG A 161 6.07 6.75 32.63
CA ARG A 161 4.68 6.33 32.98
C ARG A 161 3.86 5.77 31.83
N GLY A 162 4.40 5.68 30.59
CA GLY A 162 3.82 4.87 29.53
C GLY A 162 4.05 3.39 29.81
N ARG A 163 3.01 2.62 30.08
CA ARG A 163 3.05 1.16 30.17
C ARG A 163 3.25 0.55 28.78
N GLY A 164 4.44 0.72 28.18
CA GLY A 164 4.86 0.05 26.97
C GLY A 164 6.28 -0.46 27.20
N ARG A 165 6.46 -1.77 27.27
CA ARG A 165 7.78 -2.38 27.12
C ARG A 165 8.28 -2.03 25.72
N GLY A 166 9.39 -1.29 25.63
CA GLY A 166 10.18 -1.41 24.42
C GLY A 166 10.49 -0.18 23.61
N TRP A 167 10.48 1.02 24.16
CA TRP A 167 11.26 2.09 23.55
C TRP A 167 12.72 1.87 23.96
N GLY A 168 13.57 1.50 23.00
CA GLY A 168 14.98 1.17 23.23
C GLY A 168 15.86 2.39 23.53
N TRP A 169 15.35 3.31 24.36
CA TRP A 169 16.09 4.48 24.83
C TRP A 169 17.18 4.04 25.79
N ARG A 170 18.40 4.17 25.36
CA ARG A 170 19.55 4.01 26.22
C ARG A 170 19.94 5.35 26.78
N ASP A 171 20.18 5.39 28.08
CA ASP A 171 20.57 6.62 28.81
C ASP A 171 21.88 7.24 28.28
N ASP A 172 22.68 6.47 27.54
CA ASP A 172 23.94 6.91 26.92
C ASP A 172 23.79 7.46 25.47
N GLY A 173 22.55 7.60 24.96
CA GLY A 173 22.25 8.06 23.62
C GLY A 173 22.53 7.06 22.50
N SER A 174 22.94 5.84 22.80
CA SER A 174 23.20 4.82 21.80
C SER A 174 21.91 4.26 21.19
N TYR A 175 21.94 3.90 19.90
CA TYR A 175 20.83 3.28 19.19
C TYR A 175 21.34 2.21 18.22
N THR A 176 20.44 1.33 17.84
CA THR A 176 20.62 0.31 16.80
C THR A 176 19.54 0.45 15.76
N TYR A 177 19.61 -0.27 14.65
CA TYR A 177 18.58 -0.27 13.62
C TYR A 177 17.76 -1.55 13.59
N SER A 178 16.53 -1.45 13.10
CA SER A 178 15.73 -2.58 12.65
C SER A 178 15.06 -2.25 11.31
N ALA A 179 14.94 -3.24 10.44
CA ALA A 179 14.14 -3.12 9.23
C ALA A 179 12.68 -2.85 9.61
N ASN A 180 12.03 -1.89 8.94
CA ASN A 180 10.67 -1.46 9.25
C ASN A 180 9.78 -1.56 8.01
N ASP A 181 9.12 -0.48 7.62
CA ASP A 181 8.21 -0.45 6.48
C ASP A 181 8.98 -0.61 5.16
N MET A 182 8.34 -1.23 4.16
CA MET A 182 8.95 -1.58 2.89
C MET A 182 8.07 -1.15 1.72
N SER A 183 8.64 -1.15 0.54
CA SER A 183 7.95 -0.99 -0.74
C SER A 183 8.68 -1.77 -1.82
N VAL A 184 8.10 -1.92 -2.99
CA VAL A 184 8.69 -2.62 -4.13
C VAL A 184 8.52 -1.82 -5.41
N GLY A 185 9.45 -2.01 -6.35
CA GLY A 185 9.39 -1.49 -7.70
C GLY A 185 10.42 -2.18 -8.58
N ASP A 186 10.13 -2.34 -9.87
CA ASP A 186 11.07 -2.82 -10.86
C ASP A 186 12.02 -1.66 -11.23
N VAL A 187 13.27 -1.72 -10.79
CA VAL A 187 14.22 -0.60 -10.98
C VAL A 187 15.16 -0.80 -12.19
N ASP A 188 15.27 -2.01 -12.71
CA ASP A 188 16.14 -2.31 -13.85
C ASP A 188 15.36 -2.67 -15.14
N GLY A 189 14.05 -2.84 -15.04
CA GLY A 189 13.16 -3.11 -16.17
C GLY A 189 13.11 -4.58 -16.58
N ASP A 190 13.50 -5.51 -15.68
CA ASP A 190 13.50 -6.94 -15.96
C ASP A 190 12.15 -7.63 -15.66
N GLY A 191 11.19 -6.89 -15.07
CA GLY A 191 9.85 -7.36 -14.72
C GLY A 191 9.77 -8.03 -13.35
N GLN A 192 10.85 -8.05 -12.59
CA GLN A 192 10.89 -8.48 -11.19
C GLN A 192 10.99 -7.26 -10.28
N TYR A 193 10.56 -7.41 -9.04
CA TYR A 193 10.60 -6.31 -8.09
C TYR A 193 11.89 -6.32 -7.26
N GLU A 194 12.50 -5.15 -7.10
CA GLU A 194 13.45 -4.86 -6.05
C GLU A 194 12.72 -4.41 -4.79
N LEU A 195 13.34 -4.68 -3.64
CA LEU A 195 12.80 -4.42 -2.32
C LEU A 195 13.44 -3.19 -1.69
N PHE A 196 12.62 -2.22 -1.35
CA PHE A 196 13.04 -1.00 -0.64
C PHE A 196 12.74 -1.16 0.85
N VAL A 197 13.75 -1.01 1.68
CA VAL A 197 13.69 -1.22 3.13
C VAL A 197 13.99 0.07 3.87
N LYS A 198 13.04 0.57 4.64
CA LYS A 198 13.25 1.66 5.59
C LYS A 198 13.81 1.10 6.90
N TRP A 199 14.98 1.58 7.29
CA TRP A 199 15.61 1.27 8.56
C TRP A 199 15.23 2.30 9.61
N GLU A 200 14.64 1.83 10.70
CA GLU A 200 14.26 2.68 11.84
C GLU A 200 15.26 2.53 13.00
N PRO A 201 15.82 3.64 13.49
CA PRO A 201 16.66 3.60 14.68
C PRO A 201 15.83 3.31 15.93
N SER A 202 16.36 2.54 16.86
CA SER A 202 15.66 2.12 18.08
C SER A 202 15.22 3.27 19.00
N ASN A 203 15.71 4.49 18.75
CA ASN A 203 15.32 5.72 19.45
C ASN A 203 14.38 6.60 18.61
N ALA A 204 13.77 6.07 17.53
CA ALA A 204 12.74 6.75 16.76
C ALA A 204 11.53 7.08 17.65
N HIS A 205 10.99 8.27 17.53
CA HIS A 205 9.83 8.71 18.29
C HIS A 205 9.21 10.00 17.76
N ASP A 206 7.98 10.21 18.16
CA ASP A 206 7.14 11.33 17.77
C ASP A 206 7.59 12.67 18.39
N ASN A 207 7.32 13.80 17.71
CA ASN A 207 7.52 15.17 18.20
C ASN A 207 6.72 15.51 19.47
N ALA A 208 5.75 14.66 19.85
CA ALA A 208 5.11 14.76 21.17
C ALA A 208 6.13 14.61 22.32
N HIS A 209 7.27 13.96 22.07
CA HIS A 209 8.32 13.68 23.05
C HIS A 209 9.63 14.38 22.70
N ASP A 210 10.36 14.80 23.72
CA ASP A 210 11.72 15.35 23.56
C ASP A 210 12.72 14.21 23.36
N GLY A 211 13.81 14.48 22.66
CA GLY A 211 14.92 13.58 22.42
C GLY A 211 15.41 13.62 20.98
N TYR A 212 16.67 13.26 20.79
CA TYR A 212 17.27 13.12 19.47
C TYR A 212 17.00 11.73 18.92
N THR A 213 16.83 11.62 17.59
CA THR A 213 16.74 10.35 16.90
C THR A 213 17.98 10.08 16.05
N GLY A 214 18.30 8.82 15.80
CA GLY A 214 19.20 8.43 14.73
C GLY A 214 18.61 8.81 13.36
N ALA A 215 19.42 8.80 12.32
CA ALA A 215 18.97 9.06 10.98
C ALA A 215 18.12 7.89 10.44
N THR A 216 17.09 8.19 9.66
CA THR A 216 16.39 7.18 8.86
C THR A 216 17.26 6.80 7.65
N ILE A 217 17.31 5.52 7.33
CA ILE A 217 18.06 4.98 6.19
C ILE A 217 17.06 4.26 5.27
N ILE A 218 17.27 4.33 3.97
CA ILE A 218 16.52 3.58 2.96
C ILE A 218 17.52 2.81 2.13
N ASP A 219 17.32 1.50 2.04
CA ASP A 219 18.12 0.59 1.21
C ASP A 219 17.28 0.03 0.07
N CYS A 220 17.91 -0.32 -1.03
CA CYS A 220 17.33 -1.11 -2.10
C CYS A 220 18.08 -2.43 -2.24
N TYR A 221 17.34 -3.54 -2.29
CA TYR A 221 17.87 -4.90 -2.42
C TYR A 221 17.28 -5.58 -3.65
N LYS A 222 18.11 -6.30 -4.41
CA LYS A 222 17.60 -7.24 -5.41
C LYS A 222 17.16 -8.53 -4.72
N ILE A 223 16.02 -9.09 -5.17
CA ILE A 223 15.55 -10.39 -4.70
C ILE A 223 16.17 -11.46 -5.60
N ASP A 224 17.38 -11.90 -5.30
CA ASP A 224 18.08 -12.95 -6.06
C ASP A 224 18.20 -14.24 -5.23
N ASN A 225 17.63 -15.32 -5.75
CA ASN A 225 17.66 -16.64 -5.13
C ASN A 225 18.80 -17.53 -5.59
N SER A 226 19.59 -17.08 -6.56
CA SER A 226 20.63 -17.93 -7.16
C SER A 226 21.82 -18.20 -6.25
N LYS A 227 21.94 -17.49 -5.11
CA LYS A 227 23.10 -17.60 -4.20
C LYS A 227 22.71 -17.62 -2.73
N SER A 228 23.32 -18.50 -1.94
CA SER A 228 22.98 -18.75 -0.53
C SER A 228 23.31 -17.62 0.45
N ASP A 229 24.34 -16.86 0.17
CA ASP A 229 24.92 -15.89 1.10
C ASP A 229 24.76 -14.45 0.57
N ASN A 230 23.85 -14.24 -0.38
CA ASN A 230 23.77 -12.98 -1.07
C ASN A 230 22.94 -11.96 -0.28
N CYS A 231 23.62 -10.88 0.09
CA CYS A 231 22.99 -9.61 0.40
C CYS A 231 23.19 -8.72 -0.85
N ASP A 232 22.19 -8.69 -1.73
CA ASP A 232 22.27 -7.90 -2.96
C ASP A 232 21.79 -6.47 -2.70
N LEU A 233 22.50 -5.78 -1.81
CA LEU A 233 22.32 -4.36 -1.57
C LEU A 233 22.78 -3.58 -2.82
N LEU A 234 21.85 -2.97 -3.52
CA LEU A 234 22.14 -2.11 -4.66
C LEU A 234 22.72 -0.76 -4.22
N TRP A 235 22.07 -0.15 -3.23
CA TRP A 235 22.48 1.13 -2.67
C TRP A 235 21.83 1.40 -1.30
N ARG A 236 22.38 2.39 -0.58
CA ARG A 236 21.92 2.90 0.69
C ARG A 236 21.85 4.42 0.66
N ILE A 237 20.70 4.98 0.99
CA ILE A 237 20.45 6.42 1.20
C ILE A 237 20.36 6.68 2.69
N ASN A 238 21.11 7.68 3.18
CA ASN A 238 21.03 8.13 4.55
C ASN A 238 20.39 9.53 4.59
N LEU A 239 19.20 9.65 5.18
CA LEU A 239 18.45 10.91 5.21
C LEU A 239 19.06 11.98 6.12
N GLY A 240 20.08 11.63 6.92
CA GLY A 240 20.84 12.57 7.71
C GLY A 240 20.15 13.02 9.00
N PRO A 241 20.80 13.94 9.76
CA PRO A 241 20.31 14.35 11.07
C PRO A 241 19.10 15.30 11.00
N ASN A 242 18.83 15.89 9.85
CA ASN A 242 17.80 16.90 9.66
C ASN A 242 16.46 16.33 9.17
N ILE A 243 16.33 15.02 9.17
CA ILE A 243 15.06 14.28 9.10
C ILE A 243 14.88 13.52 10.41
N ARG A 244 13.80 13.80 11.15
CA ARG A 244 13.49 13.08 12.39
C ARG A 244 13.00 11.68 12.05
N SER A 245 13.38 10.67 12.84
CA SER A 245 12.92 9.31 12.67
C SER A 245 11.70 9.01 13.54
N GLY A 246 10.71 8.37 12.95
CA GLY A 246 9.45 7.96 13.58
C GLY A 246 8.40 7.60 12.54
N ALA A 247 7.30 7.03 13.00
CA ALA A 247 6.24 6.44 12.15
C ALA A 247 5.60 7.41 11.12
N HIS A 248 5.69 8.74 11.35
CA HIS A 248 4.97 9.73 10.54
C HIS A 248 5.86 10.63 9.67
N TYR A 249 7.18 10.43 9.69
CA TYR A 249 8.12 11.45 9.17
C TYR A 249 8.68 11.14 7.81
N THR A 250 8.65 9.88 7.38
CA THR A 250 9.38 9.44 6.20
C THR A 250 8.55 8.44 5.38
N PRO A 251 7.35 8.82 4.89
CA PRO A 251 6.71 8.06 3.83
C PRO A 251 7.50 8.30 2.53
N PHE A 252 7.56 7.28 1.67
CA PHE A 252 8.28 7.36 0.41
C PHE A 252 7.46 6.66 -0.69
N ILE A 253 7.72 7.05 -1.92
CA ILE A 253 7.09 6.49 -3.12
C ILE A 253 8.12 5.67 -3.87
N VAL A 254 7.74 4.46 -4.30
CA VAL A 254 8.47 3.64 -5.26
C VAL A 254 7.51 3.30 -6.39
N TYR A 255 7.71 3.90 -7.55
CA TYR A 255 6.83 3.78 -8.70
C TYR A 255 7.52 4.24 -9.98
N ASP A 256 7.13 3.68 -11.12
CA ASP A 256 7.50 4.19 -12.45
C ASP A 256 6.67 5.45 -12.77
N LEU A 257 7.23 6.62 -12.47
CA LEU A 257 6.51 7.89 -12.53
C LEU A 257 6.54 8.53 -13.93
N ASP A 258 7.54 8.24 -14.76
CA ASP A 258 7.63 8.78 -16.13
C ASP A 258 7.22 7.78 -17.21
N GLY A 259 6.92 6.53 -16.82
CA GLY A 259 6.44 5.49 -17.71
C GLY A 259 7.54 4.86 -18.59
N ASP A 260 8.80 4.92 -18.15
CA ASP A 260 9.94 4.34 -18.89
C ASP A 260 10.11 2.83 -18.63
N GLY A 261 9.35 2.28 -17.66
CA GLY A 261 9.37 0.88 -17.24
C GLY A 261 10.33 0.60 -16.08
N ARG A 262 10.80 1.64 -15.37
CA ARG A 262 11.67 1.55 -14.20
C ARG A 262 11.19 2.45 -13.11
N ALA A 263 11.15 1.93 -11.88
CA ALA A 263 10.66 2.69 -10.75
C ALA A 263 11.69 3.71 -10.24
N GLU A 264 11.22 4.90 -9.89
CA GLU A 264 11.92 5.91 -9.11
C GLU A 264 11.59 5.76 -7.62
N LEU A 265 12.48 6.33 -6.78
CA LEU A 265 12.21 6.61 -5.38
C LEU A 265 12.01 8.12 -5.17
N LEU A 266 10.87 8.52 -4.60
CA LEU A 266 10.65 9.88 -4.11
C LEU A 266 10.49 9.88 -2.60
N VAL A 267 11.19 10.81 -1.94
CA VAL A 267 11.10 10.98 -0.49
C VAL A 267 11.45 12.40 -0.07
N LYS A 268 10.93 12.83 1.08
CA LYS A 268 11.33 14.07 1.72
C LYS A 268 12.79 13.99 2.16
N THR A 269 13.59 15.02 1.80
CA THR A 269 15.00 15.16 2.17
C THR A 269 15.27 16.50 2.86
N ALA A 270 16.46 16.69 3.38
CA ALA A 270 16.92 17.88 4.05
C ALA A 270 18.43 18.03 3.88
N ASP A 271 18.99 19.13 4.40
CA ASP A 271 20.44 19.34 4.49
C ASP A 271 21.12 18.11 5.14
N GLY A 272 22.22 17.66 4.53
CA GLY A 272 23.00 16.52 5.02
C GLY A 272 22.48 15.15 4.59
N THR A 273 21.38 15.05 3.84
CA THR A 273 20.97 13.79 3.20
C THR A 273 22.06 13.32 2.23
N ARG A 274 22.42 12.03 2.27
CA ARG A 274 23.38 11.41 1.35
C ARG A 274 22.66 10.42 0.45
N ASP A 275 22.83 10.60 -0.86
CA ASP A 275 22.26 9.69 -1.86
C ASP A 275 23.02 8.35 -1.95
N GLY A 276 22.55 7.43 -2.81
CA GLY A 276 23.16 6.12 -3.02
C GLY A 276 24.57 6.14 -3.63
N LYS A 277 25.05 7.30 -4.11
CA LYS A 277 26.40 7.53 -4.58
C LYS A 277 27.27 8.29 -3.56
N GLY A 278 26.71 8.60 -2.37
CA GLY A 278 27.39 9.34 -1.30
C GLY A 278 27.40 10.86 -1.48
N ARG A 279 26.74 11.41 -2.50
CA ARG A 279 26.63 12.86 -2.69
C ARG A 279 25.68 13.46 -1.63
N VAL A 280 25.97 14.66 -1.19
CA VAL A 280 25.18 15.34 -0.17
C VAL A 280 24.18 16.29 -0.82
N ILE A 281 22.94 16.23 -0.35
CA ILE A 281 21.89 17.19 -0.69
C ILE A 281 21.97 18.33 0.33
N GLY A 282 21.94 19.56 -0.16
CA GLY A 282 22.02 20.77 0.65
C GLY A 282 23.35 20.96 1.37
N ASP A 283 23.31 21.54 2.57
CA ASP A 283 24.52 21.81 3.38
C ASP A 283 24.90 20.57 4.21
N SER A 284 26.09 20.05 3.98
CA SER A 284 26.63 18.86 4.67
C SER A 284 26.97 19.10 6.14
N LEU A 285 27.09 20.35 6.58
CA LEU A 285 27.49 20.75 7.93
C LEU A 285 26.30 21.23 8.77
N ALA A 286 25.14 21.43 8.17
CA ALA A 286 23.96 21.92 8.87
C ALA A 286 23.40 20.89 9.87
N ASP A 287 23.07 21.36 11.07
CA ASP A 287 22.34 20.61 12.09
C ASP A 287 21.22 21.49 12.65
N TRP A 288 20.01 21.27 12.17
CA TRP A 288 18.82 22.05 12.52
C TRP A 288 18.09 21.52 13.76
N ARG A 289 18.62 20.51 14.43
CA ARG A 289 18.03 19.94 15.64
C ARG A 289 18.18 20.93 16.79
N ASN A 290 17.07 21.29 17.40
CA ASN A 290 17.07 22.14 18.60
C ASN A 290 17.46 21.33 19.86
N LYS A 291 17.53 21.99 21.02
CA LYS A 291 17.88 21.36 22.31
C LYS A 291 16.92 20.25 22.74
N ALA A 292 15.70 20.20 22.21
CA ALA A 292 14.73 19.15 22.43
C ALA A 292 14.83 18.01 21.40
N GLY A 293 15.81 18.05 20.50
CA GLY A 293 16.01 17.07 19.44
C GLY A 293 15.00 17.18 18.28
N ARG A 294 14.18 18.25 18.24
CA ARG A 294 13.22 18.50 17.17
C ARG A 294 13.84 19.33 16.06
N ILE A 295 13.35 19.16 14.86
CA ILE A 295 13.76 19.91 13.67
C ILE A 295 12.60 20.83 13.33
N LEU A 296 12.67 22.09 13.78
CA LEU A 296 11.61 23.09 13.66
C LEU A 296 11.98 24.22 12.71
N ASP A 297 13.18 24.18 12.16
CA ASP A 297 13.75 25.17 11.25
C ASP A 297 14.60 24.46 10.18
N GLY A 298 15.15 25.24 9.24
CA GLY A 298 15.96 24.72 8.15
C GLY A 298 15.16 24.40 6.89
N PRO A 299 15.83 24.21 5.75
CA PRO A 299 15.22 23.91 4.48
C PRO A 299 14.68 22.48 4.45
N GLU A 300 13.58 22.32 3.75
CA GLU A 300 12.94 21.02 3.48
C GLU A 300 12.87 20.83 1.97
N TYR A 301 13.21 19.63 1.51
CA TYR A 301 13.22 19.29 0.10
C TYR A 301 12.37 18.03 -0.18
N ILE A 302 11.98 17.87 -1.43
CA ILE A 302 11.53 16.63 -2.03
C ILE A 302 12.56 16.26 -3.10
N THR A 303 13.00 15.01 -3.11
CA THR A 303 14.03 14.53 -4.04
C THR A 303 13.54 13.26 -4.73
N VAL A 304 13.71 13.22 -6.05
CA VAL A 304 13.57 12.01 -6.85
C VAL A 304 14.95 11.37 -7.03
N PHE A 305 15.00 10.06 -6.78
CA PHE A 305 16.20 9.24 -6.90
C PHE A 305 16.00 8.18 -7.98
N ASN A 306 17.03 7.90 -8.74
CA ASN A 306 17.06 6.78 -9.66
C ASN A 306 16.94 5.46 -8.87
N GLY A 307 15.94 4.64 -9.18
CA GLY A 307 15.66 3.42 -8.43
C GLY A 307 16.80 2.41 -8.45
N LEU A 308 17.51 2.27 -9.60
CA LEU A 308 18.61 1.31 -9.75
C LEU A 308 19.89 1.74 -9.01
N THR A 309 20.14 3.04 -8.92
CA THR A 309 21.46 3.53 -8.43
C THR A 309 21.38 4.31 -7.13
N GLY A 310 20.20 4.73 -6.69
CA GLY A 310 20.01 5.61 -5.55
C GLY A 310 20.56 7.03 -5.74
N GLU A 311 20.97 7.40 -6.97
CA GLU A 311 21.48 8.73 -7.28
C GLU A 311 20.35 9.77 -7.28
N ALA A 312 20.53 10.90 -6.62
CA ALA A 312 19.60 12.01 -6.68
C ALA A 312 19.54 12.61 -8.09
N MET A 313 18.37 12.60 -8.71
CA MET A 313 18.16 13.09 -10.08
C MET A 313 17.69 14.55 -10.07
N ASP A 314 16.71 14.88 -9.22
CA ASP A 314 16.25 16.26 -9.02
C ASP A 314 15.81 16.49 -7.58
N THR A 315 15.99 17.72 -7.11
CA THR A 315 15.62 18.17 -5.76
C THR A 315 14.92 19.50 -5.84
N LYS A 316 13.69 19.58 -5.31
CA LYS A 316 12.89 20.81 -5.22
C LYS A 316 12.61 21.16 -3.76
N ALA A 317 12.24 22.41 -3.51
CA ALA A 317 11.71 22.79 -2.20
C ALA A 317 10.43 22.02 -1.90
N TYR A 318 10.32 21.47 -0.69
CA TYR A 318 9.10 20.76 -0.25
C TYR A 318 7.91 21.74 -0.16
N VAL A 319 6.75 21.31 -0.61
CA VAL A 319 5.53 22.13 -0.60
C VAL A 319 4.46 21.47 0.25
N PRO A 320 3.87 22.22 1.22
CA PRO A 320 4.32 23.53 1.68
C PRO A 320 5.54 23.43 2.60
N GLN A 321 6.32 24.50 2.68
CA GLN A 321 7.33 24.63 3.73
C GLN A 321 6.66 24.65 5.11
N ARG A 322 7.39 24.26 6.16
CA ARG A 322 6.90 24.25 7.56
C ARG A 322 6.31 25.57 8.00
N GLY A 323 7.03 26.67 7.72
CA GLY A 323 6.59 28.01 8.03
C GLY A 323 6.27 28.23 9.52
N ASN A 324 5.21 28.96 9.82
CA ASN A 324 4.77 29.21 11.19
C ASN A 324 4.09 27.95 11.77
N LEU A 325 4.69 27.34 12.79
CA LEU A 325 4.19 26.14 13.44
C LEU A 325 2.79 26.32 14.07
N GLN A 326 2.49 27.49 14.60
CA GLN A 326 1.19 27.75 15.21
C GLN A 326 0.04 27.69 14.21
N ALA A 327 0.31 27.94 12.91
CA ALA A 327 -0.68 27.74 11.86
C ALA A 327 -1.08 26.27 11.68
N TRP A 328 -0.23 25.33 12.14
CA TRP A 328 -0.49 23.90 12.15
C TRP A 328 -1.13 23.41 13.46
N GLY A 329 -1.30 24.27 14.46
CA GLY A 329 -2.01 23.96 15.70
C GLY A 329 -1.14 23.60 16.91
N ASP A 330 0.19 23.63 16.82
CA ASP A 330 1.11 23.50 17.95
C ASP A 330 2.44 24.23 17.72
N ASP A 331 3.30 24.27 18.74
CA ASP A 331 4.61 24.91 18.72
C ASP A 331 5.79 23.92 18.71
N ARG A 332 5.51 22.62 18.62
CA ARG A 332 6.51 21.53 18.70
C ARG A 332 6.71 20.81 17.39
N GLY A 333 5.96 21.19 16.35
CA GLY A 333 5.98 20.51 15.06
C GLY A 333 5.26 19.16 15.09
N ASN A 334 4.44 18.84 16.10
CA ASN A 334 3.74 17.59 16.13
C ASN A 334 2.60 17.52 15.11
N ARG A 335 2.02 18.67 14.78
CA ARG A 335 0.96 18.78 13.76
C ARG A 335 1.51 19.01 12.36
N SER A 336 2.59 19.81 12.23
CA SER A 336 3.23 20.09 10.94
C SER A 336 4.07 18.94 10.40
N GLU A 337 4.59 18.06 11.26
CA GLU A 337 5.44 16.93 10.86
C GLU A 337 4.62 15.63 10.75
N ARG A 338 3.51 15.70 10.02
CA ARG A 338 2.62 14.57 9.72
C ARG A 338 2.54 14.42 8.22
N TYR A 339 3.13 13.36 7.70
CA TYR A 339 3.29 13.15 6.28
C TYR A 339 2.66 11.83 5.82
N LEU A 340 2.08 11.86 4.64
CA LEU A 340 1.72 10.69 3.86
C LEU A 340 2.21 10.87 2.42
N ALA A 341 2.35 9.78 1.70
CA ALA A 341 2.69 9.79 0.29
C ALA A 341 1.87 8.75 -0.46
N ALA A 342 1.52 9.05 -1.69
CA ALA A 342 0.78 8.19 -2.59
C ALA A 342 1.15 8.48 -4.05
N VAL A 343 0.58 7.70 -4.95
CA VAL A 343 0.64 7.89 -6.39
C VAL A 343 -0.78 7.90 -6.93
N GLY A 344 -1.04 8.66 -8.00
CA GLY A 344 -2.32 8.66 -8.70
C GLY A 344 -2.17 9.06 -10.16
N TYR A 345 -3.08 8.59 -11.00
CA TYR A 345 -3.16 8.98 -12.41
C TYR A 345 -4.01 10.25 -12.54
N LEU A 346 -3.44 11.39 -12.20
CA LEU A 346 -4.11 12.69 -12.08
C LEU A 346 -4.23 13.45 -13.41
N GLY A 347 -3.99 12.80 -14.53
CA GLY A 347 -4.00 13.41 -15.86
C GLY A 347 -2.64 13.32 -16.55
N LYS A 348 -2.46 14.12 -17.61
CA LYS A 348 -1.21 14.15 -18.37
C LYS A 348 -0.17 15.03 -17.69
N VAL A 349 1.11 14.65 -17.70
CA VAL A 349 2.22 15.48 -17.23
C VAL A 349 2.16 16.86 -17.88
N LYS A 350 2.30 17.93 -17.08
CA LYS A 350 2.40 19.30 -17.60
C LYS A 350 3.80 19.51 -18.15
N GLY A 351 4.02 19.25 -19.42
CA GLY A 351 5.25 19.65 -20.09
C GLY A 351 5.38 21.16 -20.22
N GLU A 352 6.61 21.63 -20.57
CA GLU A 352 6.87 23.05 -20.93
C GLU A 352 5.79 23.58 -21.89
N LYS A 353 5.36 24.83 -21.66
CA LYS A 353 4.34 25.51 -22.51
C LYS A 353 4.56 25.23 -23.99
N GLY A 354 3.70 24.41 -24.58
CA GLY A 354 3.61 24.18 -26.03
C GLY A 354 4.23 22.87 -26.55
N LYS A 355 4.84 22.01 -25.74
CA LYS A 355 5.24 20.68 -26.15
C LYS A 355 4.18 19.67 -25.71
N LYS A 356 3.42 19.11 -26.64
CA LYS A 356 2.65 17.89 -26.41
C LYS A 356 3.65 16.77 -26.12
N ILE A 357 3.51 16.11 -24.96
CA ILE A 357 4.16 14.82 -24.74
C ILE A 357 3.62 13.87 -25.81
N LYS A 358 4.53 13.20 -26.51
CA LYS A 358 4.23 12.47 -27.75
C LYS A 358 3.34 11.25 -27.54
N ASP A 359 3.22 10.73 -26.32
CA ASP A 359 2.35 9.61 -25.99
C ASP A 359 1.09 10.09 -25.27
N GLU A 360 -0.06 9.67 -25.77
CA GLU A 360 -1.38 9.95 -25.19
C GLU A 360 -1.64 9.16 -23.89
N LYS A 361 -0.70 8.34 -23.44
CA LYS A 361 -0.81 7.56 -22.21
C LYS A 361 -0.68 8.46 -20.98
N GLY A 362 -1.53 8.23 -20.00
CA GLY A 362 -1.42 8.86 -18.69
C GLY A 362 -0.22 8.30 -17.94
N VAL A 363 0.56 9.18 -17.31
CA VAL A 363 1.63 8.80 -16.39
C VAL A 363 1.21 9.11 -14.96
N ALA A 364 1.80 8.40 -14.02
CA ALA A 364 1.49 8.57 -12.61
C ALA A 364 2.08 9.88 -12.06
N SER A 365 1.35 10.51 -11.15
CA SER A 365 1.82 11.69 -10.40
C SER A 365 2.09 11.31 -8.95
N ALA A 366 3.15 11.86 -8.36
CA ALA A 366 3.45 11.70 -6.95
C ALA A 366 2.58 12.65 -6.12
N VAL A 367 2.04 12.16 -5.01
CA VAL A 367 1.21 12.92 -4.07
C VAL A 367 1.86 12.92 -2.70
N PHE A 368 2.13 14.10 -2.14
CA PHE A 368 2.66 14.25 -0.79
C PHE A 368 1.72 15.07 0.07
N CYS A 369 1.33 14.50 1.21
CA CYS A 369 0.47 15.15 2.18
C CYS A 369 1.27 15.66 3.37
N ARG A 370 0.84 16.81 3.93
CA ARG A 370 1.36 17.38 5.16
C ARG A 370 0.23 17.86 6.06
N GLY A 371 0.20 17.37 7.30
CA GLY A 371 -0.86 17.68 8.26
C GLY A 371 -2.16 16.92 8.00
N TYR A 372 -2.93 16.67 9.05
CA TYR A 372 -4.27 16.07 8.96
C TYR A 372 -5.16 16.33 10.20
N TYR A 373 -4.59 16.85 11.29
CA TYR A 373 -5.36 17.17 12.50
C TYR A 373 -5.99 18.56 12.47
N THR A 374 -5.41 19.48 11.70
CA THR A 374 -5.82 20.89 11.56
C THR A 374 -5.62 21.30 10.11
N ARG A 375 -4.65 22.19 9.81
CA ARG A 375 -4.26 22.46 8.43
C ARG A 375 -3.86 21.16 7.76
N THR A 376 -4.38 20.91 6.57
CA THR A 376 -4.13 19.75 5.75
C THR A 376 -3.72 20.21 4.37
N VAL A 377 -2.60 19.72 3.87
CA VAL A 377 -2.10 20.08 2.54
C VAL A 377 -1.81 18.81 1.76
N ILE A 378 -2.24 18.78 0.51
CA ILE A 378 -1.93 17.75 -0.47
C ILE A 378 -1.25 18.43 -1.66
N ALA A 379 -0.05 17.99 -2.01
CA ALA A 379 0.73 18.53 -3.12
C ALA A 379 0.98 17.42 -4.14
N ALA A 380 0.57 17.62 -5.39
CA ALA A 380 0.84 16.72 -6.49
C ALA A 380 2.03 17.18 -7.32
N TRP A 381 2.83 16.21 -7.77
CA TRP A 381 4.05 16.40 -8.52
C TRP A 381 4.11 15.46 -9.72
N ASP A 382 4.55 15.96 -10.85
CA ASP A 382 4.87 15.17 -12.03
C ASP A 382 6.38 14.98 -12.12
N TRP A 383 6.81 13.82 -12.56
CA TRP A 383 8.19 13.53 -12.96
C TRP A 383 8.23 13.34 -14.48
N ASP A 384 9.06 14.10 -15.20
CA ASP A 384 9.16 14.03 -16.66
C ASP A 384 10.44 13.35 -17.17
N GLY A 385 11.13 12.62 -16.26
CA GLY A 385 12.42 12.00 -16.51
C GLY A 385 13.62 12.94 -16.35
N LYS A 386 13.38 14.23 -16.00
CA LYS A 386 14.44 15.25 -15.82
C LYS A 386 14.24 16.16 -14.63
N GLU A 387 13.02 16.60 -14.39
CA GLU A 387 12.70 17.48 -13.28
C GLU A 387 11.33 17.19 -12.67
N LEU A 388 11.21 17.46 -11.38
CA LEU A 388 9.96 17.48 -10.65
C LEU A 388 9.19 18.76 -10.95
N ILE A 389 7.93 18.61 -11.39
CA ILE A 389 7.04 19.70 -11.77
C ILE A 389 5.87 19.72 -10.78
N SER A 390 5.67 20.81 -10.06
CA SER A 390 4.49 20.96 -9.20
C SER A 390 3.23 21.01 -10.08
N ARG A 391 2.31 20.06 -9.87
CA ARG A 391 1.05 19.96 -10.61
C ARG A 391 0.01 20.91 -10.02
N TRP A 392 -0.33 20.71 -8.77
CA TRP A 392 -1.24 21.55 -7.98
C TRP A 392 -0.97 21.35 -6.49
N VAL A 393 -1.53 22.27 -5.69
CA VAL A 393 -1.50 22.20 -4.23
C VAL A 393 -2.90 22.50 -3.71
N PHE A 394 -3.46 21.57 -2.93
CA PHE A 394 -4.66 21.74 -2.14
C PHE A 394 -4.25 22.11 -0.70
N ASP A 395 -4.66 23.26 -0.21
CA ASP A 395 -4.27 23.76 1.12
C ASP A 395 -5.47 24.31 1.87
N THR A 396 -5.77 23.74 3.02
CA THR A 396 -6.91 24.17 3.85
C THR A 396 -6.71 25.49 4.59
N ASP A 397 -5.56 26.14 4.46
CA ASP A 397 -5.38 27.55 4.86
C ASP A 397 -6.01 28.53 3.84
N GLU A 398 -6.22 28.09 2.60
CA GLU A 398 -6.94 28.87 1.60
C GLU A 398 -8.43 28.98 1.99
N PRO A 399 -9.06 30.15 1.87
CA PRO A 399 -10.46 30.37 2.28
C PRO A 399 -11.45 29.39 1.65
N GLU A 400 -11.21 28.98 0.41
CA GLU A 400 -12.04 28.06 -0.36
C GLU A 400 -12.08 26.66 0.27
N TRP A 401 -10.95 26.18 0.83
CA TRP A 401 -10.80 24.82 1.35
C TRP A 401 -10.81 24.74 2.88
N LYS A 402 -11.09 25.82 3.57
CA LYS A 402 -11.00 25.91 5.03
C LYS A 402 -11.86 24.85 5.76
N TYR A 403 -12.98 24.45 5.18
CA TYR A 403 -13.87 23.45 5.76
C TYR A 403 -13.32 22.01 5.72
N TYR A 404 -12.25 21.79 4.94
CA TYR A 404 -11.55 20.51 4.84
C TYR A 404 -10.48 20.32 5.92
N ALA A 405 -10.19 21.36 6.71
CA ALA A 405 -9.18 21.30 7.76
C ALA A 405 -9.54 20.25 8.82
N GLY A 406 -8.58 19.38 9.17
CA GLY A 406 -8.75 18.35 10.18
C GLY A 406 -9.55 17.13 9.75
N GLN A 407 -9.73 16.91 8.44
CA GLN A 407 -10.49 15.79 7.89
C GLN A 407 -9.61 14.63 7.41
N GLY A 408 -8.27 14.79 7.39
CA GLY A 408 -7.35 13.76 6.94
C GLY A 408 -7.21 12.59 7.92
N ASN A 409 -6.61 11.50 7.46
CA ASN A 409 -6.44 10.24 8.17
C ASN A 409 -4.95 9.88 8.28
N HIS A 410 -4.63 8.81 9.01
CA HIS A 410 -3.28 8.21 9.05
C HIS A 410 -2.95 7.36 7.81
N ASN A 411 -3.87 7.20 6.89
CA ASN A 411 -3.68 6.61 5.57
C ASN A 411 -4.60 7.30 4.56
N LEU A 412 -4.47 6.96 3.30
CA LEU A 412 -5.31 7.46 2.20
C LEU A 412 -5.51 6.37 1.15
N ARG A 413 -6.53 6.56 0.29
CA ARG A 413 -6.77 5.71 -0.87
C ARG A 413 -6.85 6.56 -2.12
N VAL A 414 -6.36 6.00 -3.22
CA VAL A 414 -6.33 6.66 -4.53
C VAL A 414 -6.97 5.74 -5.56
N ALA A 415 -8.00 6.21 -6.20
CA ALA A 415 -8.73 5.50 -7.25
C ALA A 415 -9.61 6.46 -8.05
N ASP A 416 -9.97 6.09 -9.29
CA ASP A 416 -11.02 6.74 -10.08
C ASP A 416 -12.40 6.41 -9.45
N VAL A 417 -12.83 7.23 -8.50
CA VAL A 417 -14.05 6.97 -7.71
C VAL A 417 -15.31 7.51 -8.37
N ASP A 418 -15.20 8.50 -9.27
CA ASP A 418 -16.33 9.11 -9.95
C ASP A 418 -16.51 8.66 -11.41
N GLY A 419 -15.54 7.89 -11.94
CA GLY A 419 -15.61 7.26 -13.26
C GLY A 419 -15.24 8.20 -14.41
N ASP A 420 -14.50 9.27 -14.15
CA ASP A 420 -14.08 10.23 -15.16
C ASP A 420 -12.77 9.80 -15.89
N GLY A 421 -12.10 8.79 -15.36
CA GLY A 421 -10.88 8.16 -15.87
C GLY A 421 -9.58 8.76 -15.31
N PHE A 422 -9.66 9.53 -14.23
CA PHE A 422 -8.55 10.01 -13.44
C PHE A 422 -8.78 9.64 -11.97
N ASP A 423 -7.71 9.61 -11.18
CA ASP A 423 -7.79 9.19 -9.78
C ASP A 423 -8.10 10.35 -8.84
N GLU A 424 -9.00 10.12 -7.89
CA GLU A 424 -9.23 10.97 -6.74
C GLU A 424 -8.44 10.49 -5.54
N ILE A 425 -8.19 11.42 -4.64
CA ILE A 425 -7.48 11.17 -3.37
C ILE A 425 -8.49 11.19 -2.25
N THR A 426 -8.88 10.02 -1.75
CA THR A 426 -9.73 9.89 -0.56
C THR A 426 -8.84 9.91 0.68
N TYR A 427 -8.98 10.94 1.50
CA TYR A 427 -8.11 11.22 2.65
C TYR A 427 -8.92 11.40 3.93
N GLY A 428 -9.23 10.30 4.59
CA GLY A 428 -10.12 10.28 5.76
C GLY A 428 -11.53 10.75 5.41
N SER A 429 -12.04 11.71 6.14
CA SER A 429 -13.40 12.25 5.98
C SER A 429 -13.60 13.15 4.76
N MET A 430 -12.61 13.27 3.88
CA MET A 430 -12.67 14.09 2.67
C MET A 430 -12.14 13.37 1.45
N ALA A 431 -12.47 13.87 0.26
CA ALA A 431 -11.81 13.54 -0.99
C ALA A 431 -11.43 14.80 -1.76
N VAL A 432 -10.34 14.70 -2.52
CA VAL A 432 -9.82 15.74 -3.42
C VAL A 432 -9.77 15.15 -4.82
N ASP A 433 -10.34 15.86 -5.77
CA ASP A 433 -10.43 15.54 -7.18
C ASP A 433 -9.05 15.58 -7.84
N HIS A 434 -8.88 14.86 -8.95
CA HIS A 434 -7.65 14.78 -9.74
C HIS A 434 -7.07 16.15 -10.14
N ASP A 435 -7.92 17.18 -10.22
CA ASP A 435 -7.51 18.56 -10.57
C ASP A 435 -7.07 19.42 -9.36
N GLY A 436 -7.07 18.83 -8.14
CA GLY A 436 -6.68 19.49 -6.90
C GLY A 436 -7.79 20.28 -6.22
N ARG A 437 -9.05 20.06 -6.59
CA ARG A 437 -10.21 20.65 -5.93
C ARG A 437 -10.83 19.71 -4.91
N GLY A 438 -11.42 20.26 -3.86
CA GLY A 438 -12.18 19.45 -2.91
C GLY A 438 -13.40 18.82 -3.59
N LEU A 439 -13.51 17.49 -3.55
CA LEU A 439 -14.62 16.75 -4.11
C LEU A 439 -15.79 16.70 -3.12
N TYR A 440 -15.54 16.22 -1.90
CA TYR A 440 -16.50 16.24 -0.80
C TYR A 440 -15.82 16.27 0.57
N ASN A 441 -16.61 16.58 1.62
CA ASN A 441 -16.22 16.58 3.01
C ASN A 441 -17.40 16.18 3.89
N THR A 442 -17.27 15.08 4.65
CA THR A 442 -18.34 14.61 5.56
C THR A 442 -18.37 15.35 6.89
N GLY A 443 -17.29 16.03 7.27
CA GLY A 443 -17.18 16.73 8.55
C GLY A 443 -16.99 15.82 9.77
N PHE A 444 -16.68 14.52 9.56
CA PHE A 444 -16.48 13.56 10.66
C PHE A 444 -15.10 13.67 11.32
N GLY A 445 -14.20 14.45 10.73
CA GLY A 445 -12.89 14.74 11.30
C GLY A 445 -11.87 13.63 11.07
N HIS A 446 -10.74 13.76 11.76
CA HIS A 446 -9.59 12.87 11.63
C HIS A 446 -9.90 11.43 12.03
N GLY A 447 -9.24 10.48 11.37
CA GLY A 447 -9.36 9.04 11.61
C GLY A 447 -8.05 8.26 11.49
N ASP A 448 -8.10 6.98 11.84
CA ASP A 448 -6.92 6.08 11.95
C ASP A 448 -6.85 5.00 10.87
N ALA A 449 -7.97 4.61 10.28
CA ALA A 449 -8.01 3.54 9.28
C ALA A 449 -9.07 3.84 8.21
N ILE A 450 -8.71 3.64 6.96
CA ILE A 450 -9.54 3.89 5.78
C ILE A 450 -9.38 2.75 4.77
N HIS A 451 -10.49 2.22 4.25
CA HIS A 451 -10.53 1.12 3.30
C HIS A 451 -11.34 1.49 2.06
N LEU A 452 -10.82 1.11 0.90
CA LEU A 452 -11.56 1.16 -0.36
C LEU A 452 -12.33 -0.16 -0.53
N VAL A 453 -13.62 -0.08 -0.77
CA VAL A 453 -14.52 -1.23 -0.86
C VAL A 453 -15.23 -1.22 -2.21
N ALA A 454 -15.05 -2.28 -3.01
CA ALA A 454 -15.75 -2.45 -4.29
C ALA A 454 -17.03 -3.28 -4.11
N GLU A 455 -18.14 -2.83 -4.71
CA GLU A 455 -19.40 -3.56 -4.71
C GLU A 455 -19.35 -4.76 -5.68
N PRO A 456 -19.91 -5.93 -5.33
CA PRO A 456 -19.76 -7.16 -6.12
C PRO A 456 -20.19 -7.10 -7.58
N LYS A 457 -21.20 -6.37 -7.94
CA LYS A 457 -21.79 -6.42 -9.29
C LYS A 457 -21.40 -5.26 -10.21
N THR A 458 -21.18 -4.12 -9.62
CA THR A 458 -20.98 -2.87 -10.37
C THR A 458 -19.55 -2.37 -10.27
N ASN A 459 -18.75 -2.92 -9.33
CA ASN A 459 -17.46 -2.39 -8.89
C ASN A 459 -17.53 -0.92 -8.45
N LYS A 460 -18.71 -0.43 -8.08
CA LYS A 460 -18.86 0.88 -7.46
C LYS A 460 -18.05 0.93 -6.19
N LEU A 461 -17.28 2.00 -6.01
CA LEU A 461 -16.36 2.16 -4.90
C LEU A 461 -17.01 2.88 -3.72
N TYR A 462 -16.71 2.40 -2.53
CA TYR A 462 -17.13 2.95 -1.25
C TYR A 462 -15.90 3.11 -0.35
N ILE A 463 -16.03 3.94 0.67
CA ILE A 463 -15.03 4.12 1.73
C ILE A 463 -15.60 3.65 3.06
N TRP A 464 -14.91 2.73 3.72
CA TRP A 464 -15.08 2.40 5.12
C TRP A 464 -14.00 3.10 5.94
N ASP A 465 -14.40 3.93 6.92
CA ASP A 465 -13.50 4.79 7.69
C ASP A 465 -13.86 4.78 9.19
N CYS A 466 -12.87 5.07 10.06
CA CYS A 466 -13.09 5.23 11.49
C CYS A 466 -12.47 6.52 12.01
N HIS A 467 -13.11 7.12 13.06
CA HIS A 467 -12.85 8.49 13.52
C HIS A 467 -12.45 8.56 15.00
N GLU A 468 -11.49 9.44 15.32
CA GLU A 468 -10.99 9.65 16.69
C GLU A 468 -11.85 10.54 17.57
N ASN A 469 -12.81 11.26 17.02
CA ASN A 469 -13.48 12.38 17.68
C ASN A 469 -14.49 12.01 18.79
N LYS A 470 -14.64 10.73 19.13
CA LYS A 470 -15.55 10.22 20.19
C LYS A 470 -17.02 10.56 19.98
N ARG A 471 -17.44 10.69 18.74
CA ARG A 471 -18.81 11.00 18.35
C ARG A 471 -19.22 10.25 17.09
N ASP A 472 -18.39 10.27 16.07
CA ASP A 472 -18.78 9.85 14.73
C ASP A 472 -18.44 8.37 14.45
N GLY A 473 -17.51 7.76 15.20
CA GLY A 473 -17.27 6.32 15.22
C GLY A 473 -16.73 5.77 13.90
N SER A 474 -17.56 5.07 13.13
CA SER A 474 -17.17 4.52 11.83
C SER A 474 -18.32 4.67 10.83
N ASP A 475 -18.00 4.86 9.55
CA ASP A 475 -19.00 4.99 8.49
C ASP A 475 -18.61 4.28 7.20
N LEU A 476 -19.62 3.79 6.47
CA LEU A 476 -19.53 3.42 5.07
C LEU A 476 -20.17 4.52 4.24
N ARG A 477 -19.47 5.03 3.24
CA ARG A 477 -19.94 6.07 2.34
C ARG A 477 -19.59 5.80 0.89
N ASP A 478 -20.36 6.36 0.00
CA ASP A 478 -20.07 6.43 -1.42
C ASP A 478 -18.76 7.20 -1.64
N ALA A 479 -17.80 6.60 -2.36
CA ALA A 479 -16.46 7.16 -2.52
C ALA A 479 -16.44 8.41 -3.42
N ALA A 480 -17.38 8.54 -4.36
CA ALA A 480 -17.48 9.67 -5.29
C ALA A 480 -18.17 10.89 -4.67
N THR A 481 -19.17 10.66 -3.81
CA THR A 481 -20.06 11.74 -3.33
C THR A 481 -19.95 12.06 -1.86
N GLY A 482 -19.36 11.14 -1.06
CA GLY A 482 -19.35 11.24 0.39
C GLY A 482 -20.70 10.96 1.05
N GLU A 483 -21.72 10.50 0.29
CA GLU A 483 -23.02 10.13 0.85
C GLU A 483 -22.87 8.93 1.78
N VAL A 484 -23.28 9.11 3.05
CA VAL A 484 -23.16 8.09 4.10
C VAL A 484 -24.25 7.04 3.91
N ILE A 485 -23.83 5.78 3.69
CA ILE A 485 -24.73 4.63 3.58
C ILE A 485 -25.21 4.19 4.97
N PHE A 486 -24.26 4.02 5.90
CA PHE A 486 -24.57 3.83 7.32
C PHE A 486 -23.41 4.32 8.21
N GLN A 487 -23.72 4.59 9.47
CA GLN A 487 -22.76 5.05 10.47
C GLN A 487 -22.97 4.31 11.80
N ILE A 488 -21.85 3.95 12.43
CA ILE A 488 -21.82 3.38 13.79
C ILE A 488 -21.19 4.43 14.70
N LYS A 489 -22.02 5.13 15.46
CA LYS A 489 -21.54 6.15 16.40
C LYS A 489 -20.80 5.54 17.57
N SER A 490 -19.75 6.21 18.03
CA SER A 490 -18.92 5.80 19.15
C SER A 490 -18.73 6.93 20.15
N ARG A 491 -18.46 6.57 21.41
CA ARG A 491 -18.04 7.52 22.46
C ARG A 491 -16.56 7.40 22.80
N THR A 492 -15.86 6.52 22.10
CA THR A 492 -14.43 6.30 22.23
C THR A 492 -13.70 6.81 21.00
N ASP A 493 -12.40 6.89 21.09
CA ASP A 493 -11.50 7.02 19.98
C ASP A 493 -11.44 5.66 19.26
N VAL A 494 -11.85 5.61 17.98
CA VAL A 494 -11.88 4.38 17.18
C VAL A 494 -10.59 4.29 16.39
N GLY A 495 -9.61 3.64 16.99
CA GLY A 495 -8.24 3.64 16.52
C GLY A 495 -7.93 2.65 15.39
N ARG A 496 -8.85 1.75 15.01
CA ARG A 496 -8.68 0.79 13.89
C ARG A 496 -10.03 0.34 13.34
N ALA A 497 -9.99 0.04 12.05
CA ALA A 497 -11.11 -0.56 11.32
C ALA A 497 -10.58 -1.56 10.30
N MET A 498 -11.45 -2.43 9.81
CA MET A 498 -11.15 -3.41 8.78
C MET A 498 -12.36 -3.60 7.87
N ALA A 499 -12.10 -3.83 6.59
CA ALA A 499 -13.06 -4.26 5.59
C ALA A 499 -12.48 -5.46 4.84
N ALA A 500 -13.21 -6.56 4.80
CA ALA A 500 -12.80 -7.79 4.12
C ALA A 500 -14.01 -8.68 3.84
N ASP A 501 -14.04 -9.34 2.69
CA ASP A 501 -15.03 -10.39 2.43
C ASP A 501 -14.61 -11.64 3.20
N ILE A 502 -15.38 -11.98 4.24
CA ILE A 502 -15.08 -13.07 5.18
C ILE A 502 -16.27 -14.02 5.42
N ASP A 503 -17.46 -13.68 4.91
CA ASP A 503 -18.69 -14.46 5.11
C ASP A 503 -19.45 -14.64 3.77
N PRO A 504 -19.31 -15.77 3.09
CA PRO A 504 -19.90 -15.99 1.75
C PRO A 504 -21.43 -16.03 1.75
N THR A 505 -22.07 -15.92 2.90
CA THR A 505 -23.54 -15.86 3.02
C THR A 505 -24.10 -14.45 2.90
N ASN A 506 -23.23 -13.43 2.93
CA ASN A 506 -23.59 -12.03 2.74
C ASN A 506 -22.90 -11.51 1.47
N PRO A 507 -23.64 -10.91 0.53
CA PRO A 507 -23.02 -10.34 -0.65
C PRO A 507 -22.08 -9.20 -0.32
N GLY A 508 -20.84 -9.28 -0.84
CA GLY A 508 -19.82 -8.25 -0.73
C GLY A 508 -19.01 -8.35 0.55
N VAL A 509 -18.50 -7.23 0.97
CA VAL A 509 -17.46 -7.09 2.00
C VAL A 509 -18.09 -6.90 3.39
N GLU A 510 -17.56 -7.57 4.40
CA GLU A 510 -17.87 -7.29 5.80
C GLU A 510 -16.96 -6.20 6.35
N MET A 511 -17.49 -5.46 7.32
CA MET A 511 -16.82 -4.33 7.94
C MET A 511 -16.96 -4.34 9.46
N TRP A 512 -15.89 -3.97 10.16
CA TRP A 512 -15.88 -3.77 11.61
C TRP A 512 -14.81 -2.76 12.01
N SER A 513 -14.94 -2.24 13.23
CA SER A 513 -13.94 -1.37 13.84
C SER A 513 -13.78 -1.74 15.32
N THR A 514 -12.81 -1.16 15.99
CA THR A 514 -12.55 -1.44 17.40
C THR A 514 -13.74 -1.10 18.34
N ASP A 515 -14.76 -0.39 17.86
CA ASP A 515 -15.99 -0.07 18.60
C ASP A 515 -17.27 -0.26 17.75
N SER A 516 -17.26 -1.20 16.82
CA SER A 516 -18.45 -1.53 16.01
C SER A 516 -19.41 -2.51 16.69
N HIS A 517 -19.03 -3.09 17.82
CA HIS A 517 -19.77 -4.10 18.59
C HIS A 517 -20.13 -5.35 17.74
N GLY A 518 -19.37 -5.63 16.69
CA GLY A 518 -19.58 -6.76 15.79
C GLY A 518 -19.17 -6.47 14.36
N ILE A 519 -19.43 -7.46 13.53
CA ILE A 519 -19.17 -7.47 12.08
C ILE A 519 -20.46 -7.07 11.37
N ARG A 520 -20.36 -6.22 10.33
CA ARG A 520 -21.51 -5.74 9.56
C ARG A 520 -21.31 -5.97 8.07
N ASN A 521 -22.40 -6.23 7.36
CA ASN A 521 -22.40 -6.27 5.90
C ASN A 521 -22.49 -4.86 5.27
N MET A 522 -22.45 -4.77 3.95
CA MET A 522 -22.52 -3.50 3.21
C MET A 522 -23.81 -2.71 3.42
N LYS A 523 -24.87 -3.31 4.01
CA LYS A 523 -26.11 -2.62 4.37
C LYS A 523 -26.12 -2.07 5.81
N GLY A 524 -25.06 -2.35 6.58
CA GLY A 524 -24.95 -2.01 7.98
C GLY A 524 -25.64 -3.00 8.93
N GLU A 525 -26.15 -4.12 8.43
CA GLU A 525 -26.76 -5.17 9.23
C GLU A 525 -25.69 -5.98 9.97
N VAL A 526 -25.97 -6.36 11.21
CA VAL A 526 -25.03 -7.15 12.03
C VAL A 526 -25.03 -8.59 11.58
N VAL A 527 -23.90 -9.04 11.04
CA VAL A 527 -23.65 -10.43 10.61
C VAL A 527 -23.26 -11.29 11.80
N SER A 528 -22.42 -10.75 12.68
CA SER A 528 -21.97 -11.41 13.90
C SER A 528 -21.69 -10.39 14.98
N THR A 529 -22.11 -10.70 16.21
CA THR A 529 -21.83 -9.85 17.38
C THR A 529 -20.48 -10.19 17.98
N ALA A 530 -19.69 -9.15 18.28
CA ALA A 530 -18.47 -9.29 19.08
C ALA A 530 -18.68 -8.50 20.39
N ARG A 531 -18.09 -8.97 21.49
CA ARG A 531 -18.10 -8.22 22.76
C ARG A 531 -16.85 -7.34 22.86
N ASP A 532 -16.94 -6.23 23.54
CA ASP A 532 -15.78 -5.43 23.88
C ASP A 532 -14.90 -6.21 24.88
N ALA A 533 -13.59 -6.16 24.69
CA ALA A 533 -12.64 -6.68 25.64
C ALA A 533 -12.56 -5.78 26.88
N ASP A 534 -12.21 -6.36 28.04
CA ASP A 534 -12.07 -5.63 29.31
C ASP A 534 -10.94 -4.59 29.31
N ASN A 535 -10.20 -4.46 28.21
CA ASN A 535 -9.12 -3.49 28.06
C ASN A 535 -9.40 -2.51 26.91
N PRO A 536 -10.08 -1.39 27.16
CA PRO A 536 -10.42 -0.41 26.12
C PRO A 536 -9.23 0.36 25.52
N GLN A 537 -8.01 0.14 26.02
CA GLN A 537 -6.77 0.75 25.47
C GLN A 537 -6.07 -0.15 24.44
N HIS A 538 -6.68 -1.27 24.08
CA HIS A 538 -6.16 -2.16 23.06
C HIS A 538 -6.73 -1.79 21.70
N ASP A 539 -5.88 -1.63 20.69
CA ASP A 539 -6.31 -1.40 19.29
C ASP A 539 -7.11 -2.58 18.70
N ASN A 540 -7.22 -3.67 19.42
CA ASN A 540 -7.94 -4.91 19.13
C ASN A 540 -8.85 -5.24 20.31
N ASN A 541 -9.89 -4.46 20.51
CA ASN A 541 -10.76 -4.58 21.69
C ASN A 541 -12.00 -5.45 21.49
N LEU A 542 -12.28 -5.91 20.26
CA LEU A 542 -13.38 -6.82 20.00
C LEU A 542 -12.98 -8.30 20.13
N VAL A 543 -13.87 -9.10 20.74
CA VAL A 543 -13.67 -10.54 20.96
C VAL A 543 -14.82 -11.31 20.34
N LEU A 544 -14.50 -12.24 19.46
CA LEU A 544 -15.42 -13.13 18.78
C LEU A 544 -14.99 -14.59 19.03
N GLY A 545 -15.92 -15.47 19.43
CA GLY A 545 -15.61 -16.87 19.71
C GLY A 545 -14.52 -17.05 20.79
N GLY A 546 -14.33 -16.10 21.70
CA GLY A 546 -13.30 -16.15 22.74
C GLY A 546 -11.89 -15.66 22.32
N ARG A 547 -11.71 -15.24 21.06
CA ARG A 547 -10.45 -14.70 20.52
C ARG A 547 -10.62 -13.24 20.09
N TYR A 548 -9.53 -12.47 20.14
CA TYR A 548 -9.53 -11.11 19.59
C TYR A 548 -9.84 -11.16 18.09
N LEU A 549 -10.80 -10.35 17.65
CA LEU A 549 -11.12 -10.15 16.24
C LEU A 549 -10.03 -9.25 15.61
N PRO A 550 -9.23 -9.76 14.65
CA PRO A 550 -8.20 -8.95 14.02
C PRO A 550 -8.78 -7.73 13.30
N VAL A 551 -8.10 -6.58 13.41
CA VAL A 551 -8.50 -5.30 12.79
C VAL A 551 -7.35 -4.60 12.07
N ASN A 552 -6.18 -5.25 11.98
CA ASN A 552 -4.98 -4.59 11.47
C ASN A 552 -4.79 -4.83 9.98
N PHE A 553 -4.96 -6.07 9.49
CA PHE A 553 -4.66 -6.42 8.11
C PHE A 553 -5.54 -7.54 7.59
N GLY A 554 -5.79 -7.57 6.27
CA GLY A 554 -6.44 -8.65 5.55
C GLY A 554 -5.63 -9.01 4.31
N ILE A 555 -5.54 -10.31 4.00
CA ILE A 555 -4.79 -10.85 2.86
C ILE A 555 -5.58 -11.98 2.20
N TRP A 556 -5.31 -12.28 0.93
CA TRP A 556 -5.72 -13.54 0.30
C TRP A 556 -4.62 -14.57 0.52
N TRP A 557 -4.94 -15.68 1.22
CA TRP A 557 -3.93 -16.65 1.65
C TRP A 557 -4.26 -18.10 1.38
N ASP A 558 -5.44 -18.61 1.80
CA ASP A 558 -5.73 -20.04 1.80
C ASP A 558 -6.22 -20.61 0.46
N GLY A 559 -6.37 -19.76 -0.55
CA GLY A 559 -6.66 -20.17 -1.93
C GLY A 559 -8.13 -20.20 -2.30
N ASP A 560 -9.05 -19.85 -1.38
CA ASP A 560 -10.40 -19.47 -1.74
C ASP A 560 -10.51 -17.96 -2.03
N LEU A 561 -11.70 -17.41 -2.28
CA LEU A 561 -11.88 -16.01 -2.62
C LEU A 561 -12.14 -15.10 -1.40
N LEU A 562 -12.28 -15.67 -0.20
CA LEU A 562 -12.44 -14.90 1.03
C LEU A 562 -11.07 -14.42 1.53
N ARG A 563 -11.07 -13.31 2.24
CA ARG A 563 -9.83 -12.80 2.84
C ARG A 563 -9.57 -13.40 4.21
N GLU A 564 -8.33 -13.76 4.46
CA GLU A 564 -7.81 -14.07 5.79
C GLU A 564 -7.40 -12.78 6.50
N LEU A 565 -7.37 -12.87 7.83
CA LEU A 565 -7.01 -11.77 8.71
C LEU A 565 -5.59 -11.96 9.25
N LEU A 566 -4.74 -10.97 9.06
CA LEU A 566 -3.34 -11.01 9.47
C LEU A 566 -3.09 -10.08 10.67
N ASP A 567 -2.67 -10.63 11.78
CA ASP A 567 -2.26 -9.87 12.96
C ASP A 567 -1.15 -10.60 13.73
N ARG A 568 -0.13 -9.86 14.20
CA ARG A 568 0.95 -10.40 15.05
C ARG A 568 1.60 -11.66 14.48
N ALA A 569 1.94 -11.64 13.21
CA ALA A 569 2.54 -12.75 12.48
C ALA A 569 1.67 -14.04 12.46
N THR A 570 0.36 -13.89 12.58
CA THR A 570 -0.61 -14.98 12.51
C THR A 570 -1.65 -14.69 11.45
N VAL A 571 -1.85 -15.64 10.54
CA VAL A 571 -2.95 -15.65 9.59
C VAL A 571 -4.11 -16.41 10.22
N THR A 572 -5.26 -15.79 10.25
CA THR A 572 -6.49 -16.37 10.79
C THR A 572 -7.63 -16.22 9.79
N LYS A 573 -8.58 -17.15 9.83
CA LYS A 573 -9.80 -17.13 9.02
C LYS A 573 -11.02 -17.00 9.91
N TYR A 574 -11.97 -16.16 9.49
CA TYR A 574 -13.29 -16.13 10.11
C TYR A 574 -14.08 -17.36 9.70
N ASN A 575 -14.47 -18.16 10.70
CA ASN A 575 -15.37 -19.29 10.52
C ASN A 575 -16.81 -18.78 10.60
N TRP A 576 -17.41 -18.53 9.46
CA TRP A 576 -18.73 -17.94 9.35
C TRP A 576 -19.85 -18.88 9.86
N GLN A 577 -19.62 -20.20 9.86
CA GLN A 577 -20.57 -21.19 10.37
C GLN A 577 -20.61 -21.21 11.90
N GLU A 578 -19.42 -21.28 12.51
CA GLU A 578 -19.25 -21.36 13.96
C GLU A 578 -19.17 -19.99 14.64
N LYS A 579 -19.12 -18.90 13.87
CA LYS A 579 -18.92 -17.52 14.35
C LYS A 579 -17.69 -17.41 15.26
N SER A 580 -16.57 -17.97 14.79
CA SER A 580 -15.29 -18.06 15.51
C SER A 580 -14.11 -17.64 14.63
N ILE A 581 -12.92 -17.61 15.21
CA ILE A 581 -11.67 -17.30 14.51
C ILE A 581 -10.77 -18.54 14.54
N ASP A 582 -10.43 -19.08 13.38
CA ASP A 582 -9.54 -20.23 13.22
C ASP A 582 -8.14 -19.77 12.84
N THR A 583 -7.09 -20.45 13.31
CA THR A 583 -5.72 -20.19 12.88
C THR A 583 -5.44 -20.97 11.60
N VAL A 584 -5.01 -20.26 10.54
CA VAL A 584 -4.56 -20.84 9.28
C VAL A 584 -3.06 -21.10 9.32
N GLN A 585 -2.28 -20.07 9.71
CA GLN A 585 -0.83 -20.17 9.76
C GLN A 585 -0.23 -19.25 10.82
N GLN A 586 0.90 -19.68 11.41
CA GLN A 586 1.75 -18.88 12.27
C GLN A 586 3.12 -18.70 11.60
N PHE A 587 3.60 -17.48 11.45
CA PHE A 587 4.94 -17.19 10.94
C PHE A 587 5.95 -17.22 12.09
N GLU A 588 6.82 -18.23 12.10
CA GLU A 588 7.76 -18.46 13.18
C GLU A 588 9.06 -17.65 13.01
N GLY A 589 9.61 -17.17 14.12
CA GLY A 589 10.94 -16.53 14.17
C GLY A 589 11.00 -15.11 13.59
N VAL A 590 9.86 -14.51 13.24
CA VAL A 590 9.79 -13.14 12.71
C VAL A 590 9.16 -12.16 13.68
N VAL A 591 9.29 -10.89 13.39
CA VAL A 591 8.72 -9.77 14.15
C VAL A 591 8.01 -8.81 13.19
N PHE A 592 6.78 -8.47 13.51
CA PHE A 592 6.02 -7.43 12.86
C PHE A 592 6.34 -6.05 13.47
N ASN A 593 6.08 -4.99 12.72
CA ASN A 593 6.47 -3.63 13.04
C ASN A 593 5.35 -2.86 13.78
N ASN A 594 5.65 -1.63 14.21
CA ASN A 594 4.70 -0.61 14.68
C ASN A 594 3.85 -1.01 15.92
N GLY A 595 4.37 -1.88 16.79
CA GLY A 595 3.80 -2.17 18.11
C GLY A 595 2.40 -2.79 18.04
N THR A 596 1.38 -2.08 18.54
CA THR A 596 0.00 -2.58 18.57
C THR A 596 -0.64 -2.67 17.19
N LYS A 597 -0.17 -1.88 16.23
CA LYS A 597 -0.62 -1.91 14.82
C LYS A 597 -0.17 -3.21 14.13
N SER A 598 0.94 -3.78 14.59
CA SER A 598 1.44 -5.11 14.19
C SER A 598 1.46 -5.35 12.69
N ASN A 599 2.04 -4.38 11.96
CA ASN A 599 2.12 -4.43 10.51
C ASN A 599 3.26 -5.34 10.04
N PRO A 600 3.10 -6.10 8.95
CA PRO A 600 4.23 -6.71 8.23
C PRO A 600 5.16 -5.61 7.69
N GLY A 601 6.31 -5.97 7.16
CA GLY A 601 7.13 -5.05 6.38
C GLY A 601 6.43 -4.61 5.11
N LEU A 602 5.83 -5.58 4.42
CA LEU A 602 4.94 -5.40 3.27
C LEU A 602 4.03 -6.62 3.17
N ALA A 603 2.80 -6.45 2.65
CA ALA A 603 1.97 -7.53 2.14
C ALA A 603 1.45 -7.13 0.76
N ALA A 604 1.81 -7.90 -0.28
CA ALA A 604 1.44 -7.62 -1.67
C ALA A 604 1.68 -8.85 -2.55
N ASP A 605 0.96 -8.94 -3.67
CA ASP A 605 1.13 -9.95 -4.72
C ASP A 605 2.39 -9.61 -5.56
N ILE A 606 3.56 -10.00 -5.08
CA ILE A 606 4.85 -9.69 -5.72
C ILE A 606 5.50 -10.88 -6.42
N LEU A 607 5.07 -12.10 -6.13
CA LEU A 607 5.58 -13.36 -6.69
C LEU A 607 4.45 -14.38 -6.83
N GLY A 608 4.64 -15.41 -7.64
CA GLY A 608 3.71 -16.54 -7.68
C GLY A 608 2.34 -16.21 -8.26
N ASP A 609 1.30 -16.77 -7.69
CA ASP A 609 -0.09 -16.56 -8.11
C ASP A 609 -0.66 -15.24 -7.50
N TRP A 610 -1.93 -14.98 -7.73
CA TRP A 610 -2.61 -13.74 -7.33
C TRP A 610 -2.70 -13.49 -5.81
N ARG A 611 -2.29 -14.44 -4.97
CA ARG A 611 -2.32 -14.27 -3.52
C ARG A 611 -1.13 -13.44 -3.05
N GLU A 612 -1.33 -12.79 -1.90
CA GLU A 612 -0.35 -11.83 -1.37
C GLU A 612 0.79 -12.54 -0.63
N GLU A 613 2.02 -12.13 -0.89
CA GLU A 613 3.17 -12.46 -0.05
C GLU A 613 3.19 -11.58 1.19
N VAL A 614 3.71 -12.15 2.28
CA VAL A 614 3.93 -11.42 3.54
C VAL A 614 5.42 -11.32 3.83
N ILE A 615 5.95 -10.11 3.86
CA ILE A 615 7.37 -9.86 4.16
C ILE A 615 7.52 -9.45 5.63
N ALA A 616 8.31 -10.21 6.36
CA ALA A 616 8.63 -9.91 7.75
C ALA A 616 10.12 -10.11 8.04
N ARG A 617 10.66 -9.31 8.96
CA ARG A 617 12.06 -9.43 9.39
C ARG A 617 12.25 -10.48 10.48
N ASP A 618 13.42 -11.07 10.54
CA ASP A 618 13.87 -11.80 11.73
C ASP A 618 14.09 -10.82 12.92
N ARG A 619 14.32 -11.35 14.11
CA ARG A 619 14.50 -10.52 15.32
C ARG A 619 15.70 -9.59 15.23
N GLU A 620 16.77 -10.04 14.58
CA GLU A 620 18.04 -9.34 14.50
C GLU A 620 18.10 -8.38 13.30
N SER A 621 17.10 -8.40 12.40
CA SER A 621 17.10 -7.67 11.13
C SER A 621 18.34 -7.96 10.29
N THR A 622 18.63 -9.24 10.12
CA THR A 622 19.69 -9.77 9.24
C THR A 622 19.12 -10.51 8.05
N GLU A 623 17.83 -10.84 8.11
CA GLU A 623 17.09 -11.55 7.08
C GLU A 623 15.64 -11.03 7.02
N LEU A 624 15.16 -10.88 5.81
CA LEU A 624 13.72 -10.78 5.54
C LEU A 624 13.23 -12.13 5.04
N ARG A 625 12.02 -12.49 5.44
CA ARG A 625 11.33 -13.68 4.99
C ARG A 625 10.12 -13.28 4.18
N ILE A 626 10.12 -13.67 2.91
CA ILE A 626 8.97 -13.53 2.03
C ILE A 626 8.18 -14.83 2.12
N TYR A 627 7.09 -14.81 2.87
CA TYR A 627 6.19 -15.94 2.98
C TYR A 627 5.27 -15.97 1.78
N VAL A 628 5.21 -17.11 1.12
CA VAL A 628 4.37 -17.40 -0.05
C VAL A 628 3.40 -18.50 0.34
N SER A 629 2.13 -18.37 -0.02
CA SER A 629 1.17 -19.42 0.27
C SER A 629 1.48 -20.70 -0.53
N THR A 630 1.57 -21.84 0.19
CA THR A 630 1.79 -23.16 -0.41
C THR A 630 0.51 -24.00 -0.45
N ILE A 631 -0.62 -23.41 -0.12
CA ILE A 631 -1.96 -24.04 -0.18
C ILE A 631 -2.43 -24.01 -1.64
N PRO A 632 -2.90 -25.11 -2.23
CA PRO A 632 -3.44 -25.09 -3.59
C PRO A 632 -4.64 -24.16 -3.75
N THR A 633 -4.74 -23.50 -4.91
CA THR A 633 -5.93 -22.71 -5.29
C THR A 633 -6.50 -23.19 -6.62
N ASP A 634 -7.83 -23.18 -6.73
CA ASP A 634 -8.55 -23.47 -7.96
C ASP A 634 -8.81 -22.22 -8.82
N TYR A 635 -8.49 -21.03 -8.29
CA TYR A 635 -8.81 -19.76 -8.93
C TYR A 635 -7.60 -19.19 -9.67
N ARG A 636 -7.86 -18.79 -10.93
CA ARG A 636 -6.88 -18.09 -11.76
C ARG A 636 -7.31 -16.64 -11.89
N ILE A 637 -6.67 -15.77 -11.15
CA ILE A 637 -6.86 -14.31 -11.14
C ILE A 637 -5.58 -13.67 -11.67
N ASN A 638 -5.70 -12.59 -12.41
CA ASN A 638 -4.53 -11.84 -12.85
C ASN A 638 -3.76 -11.28 -11.65
N CYS A 639 -2.45 -11.16 -11.78
CA CYS A 639 -1.60 -10.55 -10.78
C CYS A 639 -2.19 -9.21 -10.31
N LEU A 640 -2.42 -9.10 -9.00
CA LEU A 640 -3.08 -7.93 -8.40
C LEU A 640 -2.26 -6.65 -8.56
N MET A 641 -0.93 -6.76 -8.70
CA MET A 641 -0.08 -5.61 -9.02
C MET A 641 -0.41 -4.98 -10.40
N GLN A 642 -1.17 -5.68 -11.24
CA GLN A 642 -1.72 -5.15 -12.48
C GLN A 642 -3.15 -4.59 -12.33
N ASP A 643 -3.72 -4.56 -11.13
CA ASP A 643 -4.89 -3.76 -10.77
C ASP A 643 -4.40 -2.40 -10.23
N ILE A 644 -4.81 -1.30 -10.85
CA ILE A 644 -4.25 0.03 -10.54
C ILE A 644 -4.51 0.43 -9.09
N PRO A 645 -5.74 0.43 -8.55
CA PRO A 645 -5.98 0.76 -7.14
C PRO A 645 -5.20 -0.12 -6.18
N TYR A 646 -5.06 -1.42 -6.50
CA TYR A 646 -4.25 -2.31 -5.67
C TYR A 646 -2.77 -1.88 -5.66
N ARG A 647 -2.18 -1.66 -6.84
CA ARG A 647 -0.77 -1.21 -6.95
C ARG A 647 -0.55 0.14 -6.27
N LEU A 648 -1.50 1.07 -6.39
CA LEU A 648 -1.45 2.36 -5.69
C LEU A 648 -1.57 2.19 -4.16
N SER A 649 -2.38 1.24 -3.69
CA SER A 649 -2.48 0.90 -2.26
C SER A 649 -1.17 0.32 -1.70
N VAL A 650 -0.45 -0.52 -2.49
CA VAL A 650 0.86 -1.06 -2.11
C VAL A 650 1.87 0.06 -1.85
N VAL A 651 1.87 1.12 -2.66
CA VAL A 651 2.75 2.28 -2.44
C VAL A 651 2.51 2.93 -1.07
N THR A 652 1.30 2.91 -0.56
CA THR A 652 0.93 3.57 0.71
C THR A 652 1.21 2.73 1.95
N GLN A 653 1.76 1.53 1.83
CA GLN A 653 2.01 0.65 3.00
C GLN A 653 3.23 1.04 3.85
N ASN A 654 4.08 1.95 3.40
CA ASN A 654 5.30 2.32 4.14
C ASN A 654 5.09 3.42 5.20
N VAL A 655 3.95 3.42 5.84
CA VAL A 655 3.58 4.33 6.93
C VAL A 655 3.26 3.54 8.20
N GLY A 656 3.49 4.11 9.39
CA GLY A 656 3.31 3.41 10.67
C GLY A 656 1.86 2.98 10.99
N TYR A 657 0.89 3.43 10.21
CA TYR A 657 -0.53 3.05 10.25
C TYR A 657 -0.95 2.40 8.93
N ASN A 658 -0.05 1.65 8.31
CA ASN A 658 -0.36 1.02 7.03
C ASN A 658 -1.60 0.12 7.13
N GLN A 659 -2.26 -0.04 5.98
CA GLN A 659 -3.50 -0.78 5.81
C GLN A 659 -3.28 -1.85 4.72
N PRO A 660 -4.11 -2.90 4.65
CA PRO A 660 -4.06 -3.86 3.56
C PRO A 660 -4.28 -3.18 2.21
N SER A 661 -3.73 -3.74 1.15
CA SER A 661 -4.03 -3.31 -0.21
C SER A 661 -5.42 -3.76 -0.63
N GLU A 662 -6.10 -2.91 -1.40
CA GLU A 662 -7.47 -3.15 -1.88
C GLU A 662 -7.54 -2.96 -3.39
N THR A 663 -8.32 -3.81 -4.06
CA THR A 663 -8.52 -3.81 -5.50
C THR A 663 -9.57 -2.79 -5.95
N GLY A 664 -9.45 -2.32 -7.20
CA GLY A 664 -10.47 -1.49 -7.84
C GLY A 664 -11.70 -2.25 -8.29
N CYS A 665 -11.69 -3.57 -8.14
CA CYS A 665 -12.80 -4.45 -8.44
C CYS A 665 -13.02 -5.46 -7.30
N TYR A 666 -14.26 -5.93 -7.18
CA TYR A 666 -14.58 -6.92 -6.17
C TYR A 666 -13.98 -8.29 -6.52
N ILE A 667 -13.24 -8.87 -5.58
CA ILE A 667 -12.79 -10.26 -5.59
C ILE A 667 -13.46 -10.98 -4.44
N GLY A 668 -14.33 -11.92 -4.76
CA GLY A 668 -15.10 -12.67 -3.75
C GLY A 668 -16.08 -13.66 -4.39
N PRO A 669 -16.76 -14.49 -3.58
CA PRO A 669 -17.62 -15.59 -4.04
C PRO A 669 -18.87 -15.12 -4.80
N ASP A 670 -19.28 -13.86 -4.66
CA ASP A 670 -20.43 -13.31 -5.38
C ASP A 670 -20.12 -12.98 -6.85
N ASN A 671 -18.84 -13.00 -7.24
CA ASN A 671 -18.43 -12.84 -8.62
C ASN A 671 -18.24 -14.22 -9.28
N THR A 672 -19.10 -14.55 -10.24
CA THR A 672 -19.09 -15.85 -10.94
C THR A 672 -18.08 -15.95 -12.08
N ASP A 673 -17.37 -14.87 -12.38
CA ASP A 673 -16.52 -14.76 -13.56
C ASP A 673 -15.08 -15.30 -13.36
N TYR A 674 -14.72 -15.68 -12.14
CA TYR A 674 -13.43 -16.33 -11.88
C TYR A 674 -13.46 -17.78 -12.41
N THR A 675 -12.59 -18.10 -13.34
CA THR A 675 -12.46 -19.44 -13.90
C THR A 675 -11.86 -20.37 -12.85
N LYS A 676 -12.66 -21.37 -12.43
CA LYS A 676 -12.14 -22.57 -11.76
C LYS A 676 -11.35 -23.42 -12.73
#